data_7af0becc7a3418e637deb4f6842b76e6
#
_entry.id   7af0becc7a3418e637deb4f6842b76e6
#
_cell.length_a   1.000
_cell.length_b   1.000
_cell.length_c   1.000
_cell.angle_alpha   90.00
_cell.angle_beta   90.00
_cell.angle_gamma   90.00
#
_symmetry.space_group_name_H-M   'P 1'
#
loop_
_entity.id
_entity.type
_entity.pdbx_description
1 polymer ?
#
loop_
_entity_poly.entity_id
_entity_poly.type
_entity_poly.pdbx_seq_one_letter_code
_entity_poly.pdbx_strand_id
1 'polypeptide(L)'
;FPKGMWEQALRNLKDVEQAMGMTFGDSERPLLVSVRSGAKASMPGMMDTVLNLGLNEQTLKGIIRRTGNERFAYDAYRRFITMFGSIVMEIKREQFEHLLDEEKKRKRAKLDTDLGAEDMKSLTARYKNLVKHETGREFPDDPFEQLKMAIDAVFNSWFGARAVTYRRLQGIPDGWGTAVNIVAMVFGNMGDTSGTGVAFTRDPSNGERRFFGECLMNAQGEDVVAGIRTPLAIEALAKTVPPAYRDLLRVFKKLERHYRDMLDLEFTIQEGKLYMLQTRVGKRTGLAAVKIAVDMVKEKLITKEEAILRVSPDQIAQYLYPIFDSQSESAARPVGRGLPAGPGAAAGKIVLTPDKAVKMREDGERVILVRRETSPDDIHGMDAAMGFLTAKGGMTSHAAVVARQMGKVCVAGCEAVEVNEAERTVKIGPATLKEGDSLSIDGFTGQVYAQDLPVVSSEVTQVIQGKMKPHQSQKYRYFATILGWADRVRRLRIRANADIPDQANIARGFGAEGIGLCRTEHMFFAEDRISIMKKMILSRTREEREQYLDKLLPLQKSDFLGLYHKMQGYPVTIRLLDPPLHEFLPKREELMVEIAGLEATRGDRALLEEKRKLLARVEELHEFNPMLGLRGCRLGITMPEITRMQVRAIMEAACEIAREGKKIVPEIMVPLVGMVTEMRAQKDLVRKTADEVIKQYGVKLKYLVGTMIELPRAAVTAGQIAKEAEFFSFGTNDMTQTTYGFSRDDAAKFIQFYMTTADLCPNCHSSEVDKKTNTCRSCGFVITEQPANIIEFDPFATLDQEGVGYLMRLAAVAGRNTRKNIKLGICGEHGGDPASIEFCHRIGLDYVSCSPYRVPIARLAAAHAVLKNDKKKKREKRI
;
A
#
# COMPACT_ATOMS: atom_id res chain seq x y z
N PHE A 1 -7.94 -38.28 0.44
CA PHE A 1 -9.33 -38.12 0.89
C PHE A 1 -9.52 -38.59 2.32
N PRO A 2 -10.21 -37.81 3.21
CA PRO A 2 -10.65 -38.32 4.49
C PRO A 2 -11.58 -39.55 4.32
N LYS A 3 -11.52 -40.47 5.28
CA LYS A 3 -12.34 -41.68 5.22
C LYS A 3 -13.83 -41.34 5.15
N GLY A 4 -14.56 -41.91 4.18
CA GLY A 4 -15.98 -41.69 3.97
C GLY A 4 -16.37 -40.43 3.19
N MET A 5 -15.40 -39.57 2.83
CA MET A 5 -15.68 -38.36 2.06
C MET A 5 -16.16 -38.66 0.64
N TRP A 6 -15.56 -39.65 -0.02
CA TRP A 6 -15.96 -40.03 -1.38
C TRP A 6 -17.39 -40.57 -1.43
N GLU A 7 -17.76 -41.46 -0.52
CA GLU A 7 -19.09 -42.01 -0.41
C GLU A 7 -20.13 -40.91 -0.08
N GLN A 8 -19.73 -39.93 0.72
CA GLN A 8 -20.59 -38.76 0.99
C GLN A 8 -20.75 -37.89 -0.28
N ALA A 9 -19.68 -37.65 -1.02
CA ALA A 9 -19.74 -36.89 -2.28
C ALA A 9 -20.67 -37.57 -3.30
N LEU A 10 -20.57 -38.90 -3.45
CA LEU A 10 -21.43 -39.66 -4.35
C LEU A 10 -22.89 -39.64 -3.92
N ARG A 11 -23.21 -39.70 -2.61
CA ARG A 11 -24.59 -39.56 -2.13
C ARG A 11 -25.18 -38.19 -2.47
N ASN A 12 -24.43 -37.12 -2.21
CA ASN A 12 -24.90 -35.76 -2.51
C ASN A 12 -24.95 -35.49 -4.03
N LEU A 13 -24.14 -36.16 -4.84
CA LEU A 13 -24.22 -36.07 -6.29
C LEU A 13 -25.57 -36.59 -6.78
N LYS A 14 -26.16 -37.65 -6.17
CA LYS A 14 -27.49 -38.14 -6.48
C LYS A 14 -28.60 -37.09 -6.22
N ASP A 15 -28.44 -36.28 -5.18
CA ASP A 15 -29.37 -35.20 -4.88
C ASP A 15 -29.31 -34.12 -6.01
N VAL A 16 -28.11 -33.84 -6.52
CA VAL A 16 -27.91 -32.94 -7.67
C VAL A 16 -28.51 -33.54 -8.93
N GLU A 17 -28.31 -34.84 -9.20
CA GLU A 17 -28.90 -35.55 -10.32
C GLU A 17 -30.45 -35.44 -10.30
N GLN A 18 -31.05 -35.70 -9.14
CA GLN A 18 -32.49 -35.60 -8.94
C GLN A 18 -32.99 -34.16 -9.18
N ALA A 19 -32.31 -33.16 -8.61
CA ALA A 19 -32.68 -31.76 -8.77
C ALA A 19 -32.58 -31.26 -10.22
N MET A 20 -31.61 -31.79 -10.97
CA MET A 20 -31.39 -31.43 -12.36
C MET A 20 -32.20 -32.28 -13.37
N GLY A 21 -32.73 -33.42 -12.94
CA GLY A 21 -33.40 -34.41 -13.80
C GLY A 21 -32.45 -35.01 -14.84
N MET A 22 -31.17 -35.13 -14.49
CA MET A 22 -30.10 -35.65 -15.33
C MET A 22 -29.17 -36.52 -14.48
N THR A 23 -28.48 -37.50 -15.09
CA THR A 23 -27.61 -38.43 -14.36
C THR A 23 -26.16 -38.28 -14.81
N PHE A 24 -25.24 -38.31 -13.86
CA PHE A 24 -23.78 -38.19 -14.11
C PHE A 24 -23.29 -39.48 -14.79
N GLY A 25 -22.68 -39.32 -15.97
CA GLY A 25 -22.23 -40.44 -16.80
C GLY A 25 -23.32 -41.10 -17.67
N ASP A 26 -24.56 -40.66 -17.63
CA ASP A 26 -25.64 -41.19 -18.44
C ASP A 26 -25.47 -40.83 -19.93
N SER A 27 -25.78 -41.79 -20.82
CA SER A 27 -25.62 -41.62 -22.26
C SER A 27 -26.80 -40.90 -22.96
N GLU A 28 -27.95 -40.74 -22.30
CA GLU A 28 -29.12 -40.04 -22.82
C GLU A 28 -29.35 -38.67 -22.24
N ARG A 29 -29.24 -38.56 -20.90
CA ARG A 29 -29.44 -37.34 -20.14
C ARG A 29 -28.20 -37.01 -19.26
N PRO A 30 -27.04 -36.77 -19.85
CA PRO A 30 -25.81 -36.61 -19.12
C PRO A 30 -25.84 -35.34 -18.28
N LEU A 31 -25.60 -35.49 -16.98
CA LEU A 31 -25.26 -34.41 -16.10
C LEU A 31 -23.77 -34.12 -16.25
N LEU A 32 -23.42 -32.89 -16.55
CA LEU A 32 -22.01 -32.44 -16.45
C LEU A 32 -21.82 -31.60 -15.19
N VAL A 33 -20.67 -31.73 -14.56
CA VAL A 33 -20.34 -30.97 -13.35
C VAL A 33 -19.01 -30.25 -13.48
N SER A 34 -18.85 -29.23 -12.67
CA SER A 34 -17.57 -28.56 -12.43
C SER A 34 -17.07 -28.85 -11.02
N VAL A 35 -15.76 -28.93 -10.85
CA VAL A 35 -15.07 -29.02 -9.55
C VAL A 35 -14.34 -27.72 -9.34
N ARG A 36 -14.72 -26.99 -8.27
CA ARG A 36 -14.23 -25.64 -7.98
C ARG A 36 -13.68 -25.56 -6.57
N SER A 37 -12.65 -24.77 -6.35
CA SER A 37 -12.16 -24.46 -5.01
C SER A 37 -13.14 -23.62 -4.21
N GLY A 38 -13.15 -23.78 -2.88
CA GLY A 38 -14.01 -23.09 -1.95
C GLY A 38 -13.24 -22.61 -0.71
N ALA A 39 -12.14 -21.88 -0.89
CA ALA A 39 -11.34 -21.36 0.19
C ALA A 39 -12.08 -20.29 1.00
N LYS A 40 -11.79 -20.22 2.31
CA LYS A 40 -12.35 -19.21 3.22
C LYS A 40 -12.01 -17.77 2.79
N ALA A 41 -10.84 -17.58 2.19
CA ALA A 41 -10.44 -16.32 1.58
C ALA A 41 -10.63 -16.37 0.06
N SER A 42 -11.15 -15.28 -0.51
CA SER A 42 -11.26 -15.16 -1.97
C SER A 42 -9.88 -15.00 -2.60
N MET A 43 -9.51 -15.93 -3.47
CA MET A 43 -8.22 -16.00 -4.17
C MET A 43 -8.44 -16.10 -5.69
N PRO A 44 -8.88 -15.02 -6.37
CA PRO A 44 -9.29 -15.08 -7.78
C PRO A 44 -8.15 -15.52 -8.69
N GLY A 45 -8.38 -16.59 -9.50
CA GLY A 45 -7.40 -17.09 -10.45
C GLY A 45 -6.18 -17.82 -9.84
N MET A 46 -6.14 -17.96 -8.50
CA MET A 46 -4.98 -18.58 -7.84
C MET A 46 -5.11 -20.09 -7.69
N MET A 47 -6.34 -20.59 -7.61
CA MET A 47 -6.66 -22.00 -7.46
C MET A 47 -7.34 -22.53 -8.71
N ASP A 48 -7.21 -23.82 -8.92
CA ASP A 48 -7.70 -24.45 -10.13
C ASP A 48 -9.20 -24.79 -10.06
N THR A 49 -9.80 -24.88 -11.25
CA THR A 49 -11.18 -25.28 -11.48
C THR A 49 -11.20 -26.21 -12.66
N VAL A 50 -11.94 -27.31 -12.58
CA VAL A 50 -12.12 -28.23 -13.70
C VAL A 50 -13.60 -28.19 -14.11
N LEU A 51 -13.85 -27.90 -15.39
CA LEU A 51 -15.19 -27.79 -15.96
C LEU A 51 -15.52 -28.98 -16.84
N ASN A 52 -16.79 -29.20 -17.14
CA ASN A 52 -17.30 -30.20 -18.09
C ASN A 52 -16.96 -31.66 -17.72
N LEU A 53 -16.77 -31.96 -16.42
CA LEU A 53 -16.56 -33.32 -15.94
C LEU A 53 -17.77 -34.19 -16.24
N GLY A 54 -17.51 -35.42 -16.62
CA GLY A 54 -18.52 -36.39 -17.06
C GLY A 54 -18.62 -36.52 -18.58
N LEU A 55 -17.82 -35.72 -19.36
CA LEU A 55 -17.74 -35.89 -20.80
C LEU A 55 -16.84 -37.08 -21.19
N ASN A 56 -17.43 -37.93 -21.98
CA ASN A 56 -16.77 -39.03 -22.74
C ASN A 56 -17.52 -39.25 -24.07
N GLU A 57 -17.15 -40.22 -24.84
CA GLU A 57 -17.80 -40.43 -26.14
C GLU A 57 -19.26 -40.84 -26.06
N GLN A 58 -19.69 -41.47 -24.98
CA GLN A 58 -21.09 -41.89 -24.78
C GLN A 58 -21.95 -40.69 -24.35
N THR A 59 -21.50 -39.97 -23.35
CA THR A 59 -22.20 -38.78 -22.84
C THR A 59 -22.24 -37.65 -23.86
N LEU A 60 -21.20 -37.53 -24.70
CA LEU A 60 -21.14 -36.60 -25.82
C LEU A 60 -22.32 -36.81 -26.81
N LYS A 61 -22.61 -38.07 -27.15
CA LYS A 61 -23.77 -38.43 -28.03
C LYS A 61 -25.11 -38.01 -27.42
N GLY A 62 -25.23 -38.11 -26.08
CA GLY A 62 -26.41 -37.62 -25.33
C GLY A 62 -26.56 -36.11 -25.42
N ILE A 63 -25.46 -35.38 -25.28
CA ILE A 63 -25.49 -33.93 -25.45
C ILE A 63 -25.87 -33.51 -26.85
N ILE A 64 -25.31 -34.17 -27.89
CA ILE A 64 -25.62 -33.88 -29.28
C ILE A 64 -27.11 -34.13 -29.55
N ARG A 65 -27.68 -35.28 -29.12
CA ARG A 65 -29.10 -35.56 -29.24
C ARG A 65 -30.01 -34.54 -28.57
N ARG A 66 -29.62 -34.10 -27.38
CA ARG A 66 -30.42 -33.13 -26.59
C ARG A 66 -30.37 -31.71 -27.13
N THR A 67 -29.21 -31.27 -27.61
CA THR A 67 -29.00 -29.87 -28.03
C THR A 67 -29.18 -29.69 -29.55
N GLY A 68 -29.10 -30.76 -30.35
CA GLY A 68 -29.04 -30.64 -31.78
C GLY A 68 -27.79 -29.94 -32.31
N ASN A 69 -26.82 -29.69 -31.45
CA ASN A 69 -25.64 -28.86 -31.77
C ASN A 69 -24.35 -29.67 -31.58
N GLU A 70 -23.92 -30.32 -32.62
CA GLU A 70 -22.72 -31.16 -32.62
C GLU A 70 -21.46 -30.33 -32.41
N ARG A 71 -21.40 -29.14 -33.01
CA ARG A 71 -20.26 -28.24 -32.83
C ARG A 71 -20.06 -27.85 -31.35
N PHE A 72 -21.16 -27.47 -30.66
CA PHE A 72 -21.13 -27.13 -29.22
C PHE A 72 -20.60 -28.32 -28.40
N ALA A 73 -21.08 -29.50 -28.65
CA ALA A 73 -20.71 -30.68 -27.89
C ALA A 73 -19.23 -31.01 -28.02
N TYR A 74 -18.66 -30.98 -29.24
CA TYR A 74 -17.23 -31.22 -29.48
C TYR A 74 -16.37 -30.04 -28.96
N ASP A 75 -16.82 -28.80 -29.02
CA ASP A 75 -16.09 -27.68 -28.41
C ASP A 75 -16.03 -27.81 -26.87
N ALA A 76 -17.14 -28.22 -26.24
CA ALA A 76 -17.16 -28.49 -24.80
C ALA A 76 -16.21 -29.63 -24.42
N TYR A 77 -16.13 -30.69 -25.28
CA TYR A 77 -15.24 -31.83 -25.05
C TYR A 77 -13.77 -31.47 -25.25
N ARG A 78 -13.45 -30.73 -26.29
CA ARG A 78 -12.10 -30.18 -26.50
C ARG A 78 -11.63 -29.36 -25.31
N ARG A 79 -12.46 -28.42 -24.85
CA ARG A 79 -12.18 -27.57 -23.68
C ARG A 79 -11.96 -28.39 -22.41
N PHE A 80 -12.76 -29.45 -22.24
CA PHE A 80 -12.61 -30.37 -21.12
C PHE A 80 -11.26 -31.09 -21.16
N ILE A 81 -10.85 -31.67 -22.31
CA ILE A 81 -9.59 -32.34 -22.44
C ILE A 81 -8.43 -31.39 -22.21
N THR A 82 -8.49 -30.16 -22.72
CA THR A 82 -7.44 -29.14 -22.46
C THR A 82 -7.33 -28.85 -20.98
N MET A 83 -8.44 -28.59 -20.30
CA MET A 83 -8.45 -28.22 -18.90
C MET A 83 -8.04 -29.38 -17.99
N PHE A 84 -8.61 -30.57 -18.23
CA PHE A 84 -8.27 -31.77 -17.48
C PHE A 84 -6.82 -32.19 -17.72
N GLY A 85 -6.37 -32.17 -18.97
CA GLY A 85 -4.99 -32.48 -19.35
C GLY A 85 -3.99 -31.51 -18.69
N SER A 86 -4.29 -30.22 -18.66
CA SER A 86 -3.37 -29.23 -18.09
C SER A 86 -3.40 -29.16 -16.56
N ILE A 87 -4.54 -29.34 -15.92
CA ILE A 87 -4.69 -29.21 -14.47
C ILE A 87 -4.49 -30.53 -13.74
N VAL A 88 -5.08 -31.61 -14.27
CA VAL A 88 -5.13 -32.90 -13.58
C VAL A 88 -3.96 -33.80 -14.02
N MET A 89 -3.58 -33.73 -15.30
CA MET A 89 -2.51 -34.55 -15.87
C MET A 89 -1.20 -33.80 -16.11
N GLU A 90 -1.15 -32.51 -15.68
CA GLU A 90 0.03 -31.63 -15.67
C GLU A 90 0.71 -31.41 -17.04
N ILE A 91 -0.02 -31.58 -18.14
CA ILE A 91 0.47 -31.30 -19.51
C ILE A 91 0.50 -29.77 -19.71
N LYS A 92 1.55 -29.27 -20.36
CA LYS A 92 1.64 -27.85 -20.67
C LYS A 92 0.51 -27.40 -21.58
N ARG A 93 -0.25 -26.39 -21.14
CA ARG A 93 -1.41 -25.84 -21.86
C ARG A 93 -1.06 -25.37 -23.27
N GLU A 94 0.14 -24.82 -23.44
CA GLU A 94 0.65 -24.33 -24.73
C GLU A 94 0.68 -25.40 -25.82
N GLN A 95 0.81 -26.65 -25.44
CA GLN A 95 0.80 -27.76 -26.43
C GLN A 95 -0.61 -27.98 -27.04
N PHE A 96 -1.65 -27.85 -26.23
CA PHE A 96 -3.05 -27.84 -26.70
C PHE A 96 -3.37 -26.62 -27.54
N GLU A 97 -2.92 -25.43 -27.11
CA GLU A 97 -3.10 -24.18 -27.83
C GLU A 97 -2.41 -24.21 -29.21
N HIS A 98 -1.22 -24.79 -29.29
CA HIS A 98 -0.51 -24.97 -30.55
C HIS A 98 -1.31 -25.80 -31.56
N LEU A 99 -1.89 -26.94 -31.15
CA LEU A 99 -2.73 -27.76 -31.99
C LEU A 99 -4.00 -27.02 -32.47
N LEU A 100 -4.60 -26.18 -31.63
CA LEU A 100 -5.73 -25.32 -31.98
C LEU A 100 -5.33 -24.27 -33.02
N ASP A 101 -4.18 -23.65 -32.84
CA ASP A 101 -3.68 -22.63 -33.77
C ASP A 101 -3.29 -23.20 -35.13
N GLU A 102 -2.74 -24.41 -35.15
CA GLU A 102 -2.51 -25.13 -36.40
C GLU A 102 -3.81 -25.38 -37.17
N GLU A 103 -4.88 -25.80 -36.43
CA GLU A 103 -6.16 -26.07 -37.04
C GLU A 103 -6.80 -24.79 -37.58
N LYS A 104 -6.74 -23.69 -36.82
CA LYS A 104 -7.15 -22.36 -37.27
C LYS A 104 -6.41 -21.92 -38.54
N LYS A 105 -5.08 -22.05 -38.56
CA LYS A 105 -4.28 -21.72 -39.74
C LYS A 105 -4.67 -22.56 -40.96
N ARG A 106 -4.90 -23.86 -40.74
CA ARG A 106 -5.28 -24.80 -41.82
C ARG A 106 -6.62 -24.39 -42.42
N LYS A 107 -7.59 -23.91 -41.58
CA LYS A 107 -8.94 -23.52 -41.98
C LYS A 107 -9.08 -22.02 -42.29
N ARG A 108 -8.03 -21.22 -42.14
CA ARG A 108 -8.06 -19.76 -42.27
C ARG A 108 -9.07 -19.11 -41.34
N ALA A 109 -9.35 -19.74 -40.19
CA ALA A 109 -10.22 -19.27 -39.16
C ALA A 109 -9.52 -18.22 -38.28
N LYS A 110 -10.22 -17.15 -37.88
CA LYS A 110 -9.69 -16.14 -36.98
C LYS A 110 -10.04 -16.46 -35.53
N LEU A 111 -11.23 -16.95 -35.31
CA LEU A 111 -11.77 -17.27 -33.97
C LEU A 111 -12.05 -18.76 -33.87
N ASP A 112 -12.12 -19.28 -32.65
CA ASP A 112 -12.52 -20.66 -32.36
C ASP A 112 -13.96 -20.92 -32.86
N THR A 113 -14.81 -19.88 -32.84
CA THR A 113 -16.18 -19.94 -33.34
C THR A 113 -16.30 -20.18 -34.85
N ASP A 114 -15.26 -19.93 -35.62
CA ASP A 114 -15.23 -20.11 -37.05
C ASP A 114 -14.99 -21.58 -37.46
N LEU A 115 -14.53 -22.41 -36.49
CA LEU A 115 -14.30 -23.84 -36.69
C LEU A 115 -15.61 -24.63 -36.61
N GLY A 116 -15.84 -25.54 -37.55
CA GLY A 116 -17.05 -26.39 -37.64
C GLY A 116 -16.99 -27.63 -36.72
N ALA A 117 -18.08 -28.42 -36.72
CA ALA A 117 -18.21 -29.62 -35.90
C ALA A 117 -17.12 -30.67 -36.20
N GLU A 118 -16.84 -30.95 -37.49
CA GLU A 118 -15.82 -31.90 -37.91
C GLU A 118 -14.39 -31.45 -37.53
N ASP A 119 -14.15 -30.13 -37.55
CA ASP A 119 -12.85 -29.59 -37.14
C ASP A 119 -12.65 -29.78 -35.62
N MET A 120 -13.69 -29.52 -34.81
CA MET A 120 -13.66 -29.73 -33.35
C MET A 120 -13.52 -31.23 -33.01
N LYS A 121 -14.16 -32.08 -33.74
CA LYS A 121 -14.03 -33.55 -33.60
C LYS A 121 -12.60 -34.03 -33.89
N SER A 122 -12.02 -33.58 -35.01
CA SER A 122 -10.63 -33.86 -35.36
C SER A 122 -9.66 -33.35 -34.25
N LEU A 123 -9.89 -32.15 -33.77
CA LEU A 123 -9.09 -31.58 -32.71
C LEU A 123 -9.18 -32.39 -31.40
N THR A 124 -10.37 -32.84 -31.03
CA THR A 124 -10.59 -33.70 -29.87
C THR A 124 -9.79 -34.98 -29.93
N ALA A 125 -9.74 -35.64 -31.10
CA ALA A 125 -8.94 -36.85 -31.33
C ALA A 125 -7.42 -36.54 -31.18
N ARG A 126 -6.96 -35.43 -31.77
CA ARG A 126 -5.56 -34.98 -31.64
C ARG A 126 -5.18 -34.69 -30.19
N TYR A 127 -6.08 -34.09 -29.40
CA TYR A 127 -5.84 -33.81 -27.99
C TYR A 127 -5.76 -35.09 -27.15
N LYS A 128 -6.59 -36.11 -27.41
CA LYS A 128 -6.47 -37.42 -26.75
C LYS A 128 -5.12 -38.08 -27.08
N ASN A 129 -4.68 -37.98 -28.33
CA ASN A 129 -3.37 -38.52 -28.76
C ASN A 129 -2.22 -37.76 -28.07
N LEU A 130 -2.32 -36.44 -27.91
CA LEU A 130 -1.35 -35.65 -27.16
C LEU A 130 -1.27 -36.11 -25.69
N VAL A 131 -2.42 -36.30 -25.02
CA VAL A 131 -2.47 -36.82 -23.66
C VAL A 131 -1.77 -38.16 -23.54
N LYS A 132 -2.06 -39.08 -24.46
CA LYS A 132 -1.41 -40.39 -24.48
C LYS A 132 0.10 -40.31 -24.71
N HIS A 133 0.52 -39.42 -25.59
CA HIS A 133 1.95 -39.22 -25.89
C HIS A 133 2.72 -38.65 -24.70
N GLU A 134 2.17 -37.63 -24.06
CA GLU A 134 2.84 -36.92 -22.95
C GLU A 134 2.82 -37.68 -21.61
N THR A 135 1.77 -38.47 -21.36
CA THR A 135 1.58 -39.17 -20.07
C THR A 135 1.77 -40.68 -20.13
N GLY A 136 1.81 -41.28 -21.31
CA GLY A 136 1.80 -42.70 -21.49
C GLY A 136 0.47 -43.40 -21.15
N ARG A 137 -0.59 -42.63 -20.85
CA ARG A 137 -1.89 -43.15 -20.46
C ARG A 137 -2.98 -42.61 -21.40
N GLU A 138 -4.05 -43.38 -21.59
CA GLU A 138 -5.24 -42.89 -22.29
C GLU A 138 -5.95 -41.82 -21.44
N PHE A 139 -6.67 -40.92 -22.09
CA PHE A 139 -7.56 -40.00 -21.41
C PHE A 139 -8.68 -40.77 -20.69
N PRO A 140 -8.94 -40.51 -19.37
CA PRO A 140 -9.89 -41.32 -18.61
C PRO A 140 -11.31 -41.18 -19.17
N ASP A 141 -11.96 -42.29 -19.48
CA ASP A 141 -13.31 -42.34 -20.01
C ASP A 141 -14.38 -42.57 -18.92
N ASP A 142 -14.02 -43.05 -17.73
CA ASP A 142 -14.95 -43.17 -16.61
C ASP A 142 -15.23 -41.80 -15.95
N PRO A 143 -16.47 -41.31 -15.97
CA PRO A 143 -16.83 -40.05 -15.33
C PRO A 143 -16.50 -39.98 -13.84
N PHE A 144 -16.61 -41.06 -13.11
CA PHE A 144 -16.32 -41.09 -11.67
C PHE A 144 -14.83 -41.05 -11.39
N GLU A 145 -14.02 -41.67 -12.22
CA GLU A 145 -12.56 -41.52 -12.18
C GLU A 145 -12.14 -40.08 -12.49
N GLN A 146 -12.70 -39.47 -13.53
CA GLN A 146 -12.49 -38.05 -13.85
C GLN A 146 -12.82 -37.17 -12.68
N LEU A 147 -13.97 -37.38 -12.01
CA LEU A 147 -14.42 -36.59 -10.87
C LEU A 147 -13.46 -36.71 -9.69
N LYS A 148 -13.02 -37.92 -9.37
CA LYS A 148 -12.09 -38.16 -8.27
C LYS A 148 -10.75 -37.48 -8.49
N MET A 149 -10.18 -37.64 -9.69
CA MET A 149 -8.91 -37.02 -10.05
C MET A 149 -9.01 -35.49 -10.03
N ALA A 150 -10.11 -34.92 -10.50
CA ALA A 150 -10.33 -33.48 -10.48
C ALA A 150 -10.46 -32.91 -9.06
N ILE A 151 -11.11 -33.63 -8.14
CA ILE A 151 -11.19 -33.23 -6.73
C ILE A 151 -9.81 -33.19 -6.09
N ASP A 152 -8.98 -34.24 -6.33
CA ASP A 152 -7.58 -34.28 -5.85
C ASP A 152 -6.76 -33.10 -6.38
N ALA A 153 -6.84 -32.84 -7.70
CA ALA A 153 -6.12 -31.75 -8.32
C ALA A 153 -6.52 -30.38 -7.75
N VAL A 154 -7.82 -30.15 -7.50
CA VAL A 154 -8.29 -28.89 -6.92
C VAL A 154 -7.87 -28.73 -5.46
N PHE A 155 -7.85 -29.79 -4.65
CA PHE A 155 -7.26 -29.74 -3.31
C PHE A 155 -5.76 -29.41 -3.35
N ASN A 156 -5.02 -30.05 -4.26
CA ASN A 156 -3.59 -29.84 -4.41
C ASN A 156 -3.24 -28.43 -4.93
N SER A 157 -4.15 -27.79 -5.66
CA SER A 157 -3.94 -26.42 -6.14
C SER A 157 -3.76 -25.40 -5.01
N TRP A 158 -4.18 -25.72 -3.77
CA TRP A 158 -3.88 -24.93 -2.59
C TRP A 158 -2.38 -24.78 -2.35
N PHE A 159 -1.61 -25.83 -2.65
CA PHE A 159 -0.16 -25.85 -2.49
C PHE A 159 0.60 -25.38 -3.74
N GLY A 160 -0.11 -25.06 -4.80
CA GLY A 160 0.48 -24.53 -6.03
C GLY A 160 1.19 -23.20 -5.80
N ALA A 161 2.28 -22.94 -6.50
CA ALA A 161 3.12 -21.76 -6.32
C ALA A 161 2.34 -20.42 -6.38
N ARG A 162 1.36 -20.31 -7.29
CA ARG A 162 0.49 -19.13 -7.41
C ARG A 162 -0.33 -18.89 -6.12
N ALA A 163 -0.93 -19.95 -5.58
CA ALA A 163 -1.78 -19.89 -4.39
C ALA A 163 -0.94 -19.58 -3.14
N VAL A 164 0.22 -20.18 -2.98
CA VAL A 164 1.16 -19.94 -1.88
C VAL A 164 1.64 -18.49 -1.90
N THR A 165 2.09 -18.00 -3.05
CA THR A 165 2.56 -16.62 -3.21
C THR A 165 1.45 -15.61 -2.90
N TYR A 166 0.24 -15.85 -3.41
CA TYR A 166 -0.91 -14.97 -3.13
C TYR A 166 -1.25 -14.93 -1.63
N ARG A 167 -1.29 -16.09 -0.97
CA ARG A 167 -1.58 -16.15 0.47
C ARG A 167 -0.56 -15.39 1.28
N ARG A 168 0.73 -15.55 0.98
CA ARG A 168 1.81 -14.79 1.63
C ARG A 168 1.60 -13.28 1.49
N LEU A 169 1.33 -12.82 0.28
CA LEU A 169 1.11 -11.39 -0.01
C LEU A 169 -0.14 -10.80 0.67
N GLN A 170 -1.16 -11.63 0.88
CA GLN A 170 -2.42 -11.21 1.48
C GLN A 170 -2.52 -11.52 2.98
N GLY A 171 -1.46 -12.06 3.59
CA GLY A 171 -1.46 -12.46 5.00
C GLY A 171 -2.50 -13.55 5.33
N ILE A 172 -2.79 -14.46 4.37
CA ILE A 172 -3.74 -15.56 4.54
C ILE A 172 -2.98 -16.77 5.12
N PRO A 173 -3.37 -17.29 6.30
CA PRO A 173 -2.68 -18.42 6.91
C PRO A 173 -2.74 -19.70 6.06
N ASP A 174 -1.60 -20.35 5.89
CA ASP A 174 -1.49 -21.59 5.11
C ASP A 174 -2.34 -22.74 5.67
N GLY A 175 -2.51 -22.79 6.98
CA GLY A 175 -3.30 -23.81 7.66
C GLY A 175 -4.82 -23.74 7.46
N TRP A 176 -5.34 -22.74 6.71
CA TRP A 176 -6.79 -22.68 6.46
C TRP A 176 -7.29 -23.74 5.46
N GLY A 177 -6.48 -24.11 4.48
CA GLY A 177 -6.87 -25.05 3.44
C GLY A 177 -8.00 -24.54 2.53
N THR A 178 -8.50 -25.42 1.68
CA THR A 178 -9.64 -25.15 0.80
C THR A 178 -10.70 -26.24 0.89
N ALA A 179 -11.95 -25.89 0.67
CA ALA A 179 -13.00 -26.83 0.33
C ALA A 179 -13.04 -27.03 -1.19
N VAL A 180 -13.74 -28.05 -1.62
CA VAL A 180 -14.06 -28.31 -3.04
C VAL A 180 -15.58 -28.34 -3.21
N ASN A 181 -16.06 -27.63 -4.22
CA ASN A 181 -17.47 -27.56 -4.57
C ASN A 181 -17.71 -28.28 -5.91
N ILE A 182 -18.61 -29.26 -5.93
CA ILE A 182 -19.11 -29.93 -7.15
C ILE A 182 -20.41 -29.24 -7.54
N VAL A 183 -20.45 -28.65 -8.73
CA VAL A 183 -21.58 -27.81 -9.17
C VAL A 183 -22.04 -28.25 -10.56
N ALA A 184 -23.35 -28.40 -10.77
CA ALA A 184 -23.93 -28.69 -12.09
C ALA A 184 -23.50 -27.62 -13.11
N MET A 185 -23.10 -28.03 -14.31
CA MET A 185 -22.72 -27.13 -15.39
C MET A 185 -23.91 -26.43 -16.00
N VAL A 186 -23.71 -25.17 -16.35
CA VAL A 186 -24.58 -24.37 -17.22
C VAL A 186 -23.73 -23.74 -18.32
N PHE A 187 -24.28 -23.57 -19.50
CA PHE A 187 -23.55 -23.27 -20.71
C PHE A 187 -23.95 -21.93 -21.33
N GLY A 188 -23.01 -21.01 -21.36
CA GLY A 188 -23.20 -19.71 -22.03
C GLY A 188 -22.90 -19.76 -23.55
N ASN A 189 -22.46 -20.88 -24.08
CA ASN A 189 -22.07 -21.06 -25.50
C ASN A 189 -23.03 -21.98 -26.28
N MET A 190 -24.31 -22.02 -25.87
CA MET A 190 -25.39 -22.81 -26.57
C MET A 190 -26.16 -22.00 -27.63
N GLY A 191 -25.54 -20.97 -28.20
CA GLY A 191 -26.13 -20.13 -29.23
C GLY A 191 -26.47 -18.70 -28.77
N ASP A 192 -27.20 -17.97 -29.61
CA ASP A 192 -27.34 -16.50 -29.47
C ASP A 192 -28.20 -16.04 -28.27
N THR A 193 -29.00 -16.94 -27.69
CA THR A 193 -29.75 -16.67 -26.46
C THR A 193 -29.01 -17.09 -25.19
N SER A 194 -27.76 -17.53 -25.33
CA SER A 194 -26.90 -17.94 -24.24
C SER A 194 -25.69 -16.99 -24.14
N GLY A 195 -25.19 -16.82 -22.96
CA GLY A 195 -24.05 -15.92 -22.71
C GLY A 195 -23.54 -16.06 -21.29
N THR A 196 -22.45 -15.38 -21.01
CA THR A 196 -21.87 -15.31 -19.68
C THR A 196 -21.39 -13.90 -19.38
N GLY A 197 -21.23 -13.53 -18.12
CA GLY A 197 -20.76 -12.21 -17.77
C GLY A 197 -20.36 -12.07 -16.31
N VAL A 198 -19.72 -10.93 -16.06
CA VAL A 198 -19.32 -10.44 -14.74
C VAL A 198 -19.94 -9.07 -14.52
N ALA A 199 -20.40 -8.82 -13.31
CA ALA A 199 -21.07 -7.56 -13.01
C ALA A 199 -20.89 -7.13 -11.55
N PHE A 200 -20.99 -5.83 -11.33
CA PHE A 200 -20.93 -5.20 -10.02
C PHE A 200 -22.27 -4.52 -9.71
N THR A 201 -22.70 -4.60 -8.47
CA THR A 201 -23.94 -3.93 -8.05
C THR A 201 -23.83 -2.40 -8.02
N ARG A 202 -22.60 -1.87 -8.00
CA ARG A 202 -22.23 -0.45 -8.14
C ARG A 202 -20.93 -0.35 -8.94
N ASP A 203 -20.72 0.81 -9.55
CA ASP A 203 -19.46 1.05 -10.28
C ASP A 203 -18.23 0.97 -9.34
N PRO A 204 -17.29 0.04 -9.57
CA PRO A 204 -16.15 -0.18 -8.71
C PRO A 204 -15.09 0.93 -8.76
N SER A 205 -15.12 1.78 -9.80
CA SER A 205 -14.16 2.86 -10.01
C SER A 205 -14.56 4.13 -9.26
N ASN A 206 -15.83 4.52 -9.36
CA ASN A 206 -16.32 5.80 -8.83
C ASN A 206 -17.41 5.66 -7.75
N GLY A 207 -17.95 4.46 -7.53
CA GLY A 207 -18.98 4.17 -6.52
C GLY A 207 -20.40 4.61 -6.89
N GLU A 208 -20.66 4.93 -8.15
CA GLU A 208 -22.01 5.25 -8.59
C GLU A 208 -22.97 4.05 -8.47
N ARG A 209 -24.20 4.34 -8.08
CA ARG A 209 -25.25 3.33 -7.94
C ARG A 209 -25.84 3.00 -9.29
N ARG A 210 -25.05 2.37 -10.14
CA ARG A 210 -25.49 1.82 -11.43
C ARG A 210 -24.97 0.41 -11.58
N PHE A 211 -25.66 -0.41 -12.35
CA PHE A 211 -25.11 -1.69 -12.74
C PHE A 211 -23.88 -1.43 -13.61
N PHE A 212 -22.82 -2.13 -13.29
CA PHE A 212 -21.58 -2.04 -14.04
C PHE A 212 -21.10 -3.45 -14.33
N GLY A 213 -20.85 -3.76 -15.60
CA GLY A 213 -20.42 -5.12 -15.94
C GLY A 213 -20.30 -5.33 -17.43
N GLU A 214 -19.81 -6.51 -17.74
CA GLU A 214 -19.52 -6.95 -19.11
C GLU A 214 -20.09 -8.33 -19.33
N CYS A 215 -20.53 -8.60 -20.56
CA CYS A 215 -21.03 -9.90 -20.95
C CYS A 215 -20.58 -10.26 -22.37
N LEU A 216 -20.48 -11.57 -22.63
CA LEU A 216 -20.26 -12.14 -23.94
C LEU A 216 -21.39 -13.09 -24.28
N MET A 217 -22.00 -12.91 -25.46
CA MET A 217 -22.98 -13.85 -25.98
C MET A 217 -22.27 -15.01 -26.68
N ASN A 218 -22.88 -16.18 -26.60
CA ASN A 218 -22.34 -17.44 -27.14
C ASN A 218 -20.88 -17.67 -26.69
N ALA A 219 -20.66 -17.64 -25.36
CA ALA A 219 -19.33 -17.71 -24.73
C ALA A 219 -19.38 -18.43 -23.39
N GLN A 220 -18.27 -19.06 -23.00
CA GLN A 220 -18.05 -19.57 -21.65
C GLN A 220 -17.32 -18.55 -20.76
N GLY A 221 -17.33 -18.76 -19.43
CA GLY A 221 -16.73 -17.82 -18.47
C GLY A 221 -15.25 -17.52 -18.72
N GLU A 222 -14.51 -18.50 -19.22
CA GLU A 222 -13.09 -18.34 -19.60
C GLU A 222 -12.88 -17.30 -20.70
N ASP A 223 -13.81 -17.21 -21.65
CA ASP A 223 -13.71 -16.32 -22.81
C ASP A 223 -13.80 -14.83 -22.39
N VAL A 224 -14.52 -14.53 -21.29
CA VAL A 224 -14.60 -13.18 -20.72
C VAL A 224 -13.27 -12.76 -20.09
N VAL A 225 -12.59 -13.69 -19.41
CA VAL A 225 -11.33 -13.41 -18.70
C VAL A 225 -10.15 -13.41 -19.66
N ALA A 226 -10.19 -14.23 -20.73
CA ALA A 226 -9.10 -14.37 -21.70
C ALA A 226 -8.92 -13.15 -22.62
N GLY A 227 -9.91 -12.25 -22.70
CA GLY A 227 -9.82 -11.03 -23.51
C GLY A 227 -9.76 -11.26 -25.04
N ILE A 228 -10.10 -12.46 -25.50
CA ILE A 228 -10.05 -12.86 -26.93
C ILE A 228 -11.11 -12.14 -27.76
N ARG A 229 -12.23 -11.83 -27.13
CA ARG A 229 -13.39 -11.12 -27.73
C ARG A 229 -13.69 -9.88 -26.91
N THR A 230 -14.05 -8.77 -27.58
CA THR A 230 -14.47 -7.54 -26.89
C THR A 230 -15.83 -7.77 -26.21
N PRO A 231 -15.91 -7.67 -24.87
CA PRO A 231 -17.16 -7.82 -24.18
C PRO A 231 -18.15 -6.69 -24.50
N LEU A 232 -19.43 -7.00 -24.40
CA LEU A 232 -20.50 -6.00 -24.46
C LEU A 232 -20.77 -5.44 -23.05
N ALA A 233 -21.14 -4.16 -22.98
CA ALA A 233 -21.64 -3.60 -21.72
C ALA A 233 -22.91 -4.36 -21.29
N ILE A 234 -23.07 -4.56 -19.98
CA ILE A 234 -24.14 -5.41 -19.41
C ILE A 234 -25.55 -4.93 -19.81
N GLU A 235 -25.71 -3.64 -20.07
CA GLU A 235 -26.96 -3.03 -20.54
C GLU A 235 -27.41 -3.57 -21.91
N ALA A 236 -26.48 -4.10 -22.72
CA ALA A 236 -26.80 -4.70 -24.00
C ALA A 236 -27.74 -5.92 -23.85
N LEU A 237 -27.68 -6.62 -22.71
CA LEU A 237 -28.59 -7.71 -22.39
C LEU A 237 -30.05 -7.29 -22.35
N ALA A 238 -30.35 -6.02 -22.11
CA ALA A 238 -31.70 -5.50 -22.15
C ALA A 238 -32.36 -5.65 -23.54
N LYS A 239 -31.53 -5.67 -24.61
CA LYS A 239 -31.97 -5.82 -25.99
C LYS A 239 -31.89 -7.27 -26.46
N THR A 240 -30.79 -7.97 -26.09
CA THR A 240 -30.54 -9.35 -26.57
C THR A 240 -31.32 -10.40 -25.82
N VAL A 241 -31.38 -10.32 -24.48
CA VAL A 241 -32.10 -11.31 -23.63
C VAL A 241 -32.86 -10.58 -22.52
N PRO A 242 -33.94 -9.83 -22.83
CA PRO A 242 -34.65 -8.99 -21.87
C PRO A 242 -35.14 -9.69 -20.60
N PRO A 243 -35.65 -10.95 -20.65
CA PRO A 243 -36.06 -11.66 -19.44
C PRO A 243 -34.90 -11.88 -18.47
N ALA A 244 -33.76 -12.38 -18.95
CA ALA A 244 -32.57 -12.62 -18.11
C ALA A 244 -32.01 -11.31 -17.51
N TYR A 245 -32.02 -10.20 -18.26
CA TYR A 245 -31.64 -8.89 -17.76
C TYR A 245 -32.53 -8.41 -16.61
N ARG A 246 -33.85 -8.56 -16.71
CA ARG A 246 -34.77 -8.21 -15.62
C ARG A 246 -34.55 -9.06 -14.37
N ASP A 247 -34.30 -10.36 -14.54
CA ASP A 247 -33.98 -11.24 -13.41
C ASP A 247 -32.66 -10.86 -12.78
N LEU A 248 -31.65 -10.54 -13.57
CA LEU A 248 -30.35 -10.08 -13.08
C LEU A 248 -30.48 -8.81 -12.23
N LEU A 249 -31.24 -7.82 -12.68
CA LEU A 249 -31.54 -6.60 -11.91
C LEU A 249 -32.26 -6.89 -10.59
N ARG A 250 -33.16 -7.88 -10.57
CA ARG A 250 -33.88 -8.31 -9.35
C ARG A 250 -32.91 -8.99 -8.37
N VAL A 251 -32.06 -9.87 -8.86
CA VAL A 251 -31.03 -10.57 -8.08
C VAL A 251 -30.06 -9.59 -7.48
N PHE A 252 -29.55 -8.61 -8.23
CA PHE A 252 -28.63 -7.58 -7.72
C PHE A 252 -29.20 -6.83 -6.52
N LYS A 253 -30.42 -6.36 -6.62
CA LYS A 253 -31.10 -5.66 -5.52
C LYS A 253 -31.25 -6.54 -4.27
N LYS A 254 -31.59 -7.82 -4.48
CA LYS A 254 -31.76 -8.81 -3.41
C LYS A 254 -30.40 -9.06 -2.71
N LEU A 255 -29.35 -9.29 -3.47
CA LEU A 255 -28.02 -9.61 -2.96
C LEU A 255 -27.39 -8.41 -2.23
N GLU A 256 -27.45 -7.20 -2.81
CA GLU A 256 -26.94 -5.98 -2.15
C GLU A 256 -27.63 -5.73 -0.80
N ARG A 257 -28.93 -5.94 -0.71
CA ARG A 257 -29.69 -5.83 0.56
C ARG A 257 -29.32 -6.93 1.56
N HIS A 258 -29.14 -8.15 1.07
CA HIS A 258 -28.81 -9.31 1.93
C HIS A 258 -27.41 -9.18 2.54
N TYR A 259 -26.41 -8.92 1.71
CA TYR A 259 -25.01 -8.78 2.15
C TYR A 259 -24.71 -7.39 2.68
N ARG A 260 -25.57 -6.43 2.38
CA ARG A 260 -25.41 -5.02 2.78
C ARG A 260 -24.11 -4.41 2.29
N ASP A 261 -23.60 -4.86 1.13
CA ASP A 261 -22.34 -4.39 0.51
C ASP A 261 -22.44 -4.39 -1.01
N MET A 262 -21.53 -3.70 -1.66
CA MET A 262 -21.30 -3.80 -3.11
C MET A 262 -20.71 -5.18 -3.43
N LEU A 263 -21.29 -5.83 -4.42
CA LEU A 263 -20.94 -7.18 -4.80
C LEU A 263 -20.38 -7.25 -6.21
N ASP A 264 -19.48 -8.19 -6.40
CA ASP A 264 -18.97 -8.73 -7.63
C ASP A 264 -19.71 -10.04 -7.92
N LEU A 265 -20.26 -10.20 -9.11
CA LEU A 265 -21.19 -11.25 -9.50
C LEU A 265 -20.74 -11.91 -10.79
N GLU A 266 -20.74 -13.23 -10.80
CA GLU A 266 -20.55 -14.03 -12.01
C GLU A 266 -21.87 -14.72 -12.36
N PHE A 267 -22.27 -14.67 -13.62
CA PHE A 267 -23.49 -15.27 -14.09
C PHE A 267 -23.36 -15.91 -15.46
N THR A 268 -24.25 -16.85 -15.77
CA THR A 268 -24.40 -17.44 -17.09
C THR A 268 -25.88 -17.41 -17.49
N ILE A 269 -26.14 -17.15 -18.74
CA ILE A 269 -27.45 -17.25 -19.37
C ILE A 269 -27.38 -18.46 -20.27
N GLN A 270 -28.25 -19.45 -20.03
CA GLN A 270 -28.42 -20.61 -20.90
C GLN A 270 -29.82 -20.58 -21.48
N GLU A 271 -29.94 -20.50 -22.81
CA GLU A 271 -31.20 -20.52 -23.54
C GLU A 271 -32.23 -19.53 -22.95
N GLY A 272 -31.82 -18.30 -22.69
CA GLY A 272 -32.62 -17.23 -22.13
C GLY A 272 -32.82 -17.26 -20.62
N LYS A 273 -32.41 -18.31 -19.92
CA LYS A 273 -32.58 -18.45 -18.47
C LYS A 273 -31.31 -18.03 -17.75
N LEU A 274 -31.43 -17.16 -16.72
CA LEU A 274 -30.33 -16.69 -15.89
C LEU A 274 -29.96 -17.71 -14.82
N TYR A 275 -28.66 -17.93 -14.65
CA TYR A 275 -28.02 -18.70 -13.56
C TYR A 275 -26.95 -17.88 -12.90
N MET A 276 -26.99 -17.75 -11.58
CA MET A 276 -25.94 -17.12 -10.79
C MET A 276 -24.88 -18.15 -10.43
N LEU A 277 -23.63 -17.85 -10.74
CA LEU A 277 -22.53 -18.76 -10.50
C LEU A 277 -21.82 -18.46 -9.18
N GLN A 278 -21.52 -17.18 -8.94
CA GLN A 278 -20.77 -16.75 -7.75
C GLN A 278 -21.10 -15.30 -7.39
N THR A 279 -21.01 -15.00 -6.10
CA THR A 279 -21.01 -13.62 -5.60
C THR A 279 -19.89 -13.42 -4.60
N ARG A 280 -19.26 -12.25 -4.66
CA ARG A 280 -18.15 -11.85 -3.79
C ARG A 280 -18.33 -10.40 -3.36
N VAL A 281 -17.66 -10.01 -2.27
CA VAL A 281 -17.52 -8.57 -1.96
C VAL A 281 -16.73 -7.89 -3.09
N GLY A 282 -17.32 -6.90 -3.73
CA GLY A 282 -16.74 -6.24 -4.89
C GLY A 282 -15.46 -5.48 -4.54
N LYS A 283 -14.37 -5.79 -5.26
CA LYS A 283 -13.15 -5.00 -5.21
C LYS A 283 -13.42 -3.62 -5.80
N ARG A 284 -12.89 -2.57 -5.17
CA ARG A 284 -13.20 -1.19 -5.54
C ARG A 284 -12.04 -0.25 -5.21
N THR A 285 -11.97 0.88 -5.91
CA THR A 285 -11.01 1.95 -5.59
C THR A 285 -11.31 2.59 -4.23
N GLY A 286 -10.37 3.32 -3.67
CA GLY A 286 -10.58 4.06 -2.43
C GLY A 286 -11.66 5.14 -2.58
N LEU A 287 -11.73 5.81 -3.74
CA LEU A 287 -12.77 6.78 -4.04
C LEU A 287 -14.17 6.14 -4.00
N ALA A 288 -14.32 5.02 -4.68
CA ALA A 288 -15.56 4.25 -4.68
C ALA A 288 -15.90 3.71 -3.28
N ALA A 289 -14.93 3.20 -2.53
CA ALA A 289 -15.14 2.64 -1.20
C ALA A 289 -15.77 3.65 -0.23
N VAL A 290 -15.23 4.86 -0.16
CA VAL A 290 -15.75 5.93 0.70
C VAL A 290 -17.14 6.36 0.24
N LYS A 291 -17.33 6.59 -1.07
CA LYS A 291 -18.63 6.98 -1.62
C LYS A 291 -19.70 5.93 -1.32
N ILE A 292 -19.42 4.66 -1.61
CA ILE A 292 -20.33 3.53 -1.37
C ILE A 292 -20.69 3.44 0.11
N ALA A 293 -19.69 3.51 1.01
CA ALA A 293 -19.92 3.44 2.46
C ALA A 293 -20.83 4.56 2.95
N VAL A 294 -20.60 5.80 2.51
CA VAL A 294 -21.41 6.96 2.89
C VAL A 294 -22.84 6.85 2.30
N ASP A 295 -22.97 6.47 1.04
CA ASP A 295 -24.28 6.35 0.40
C ASP A 295 -25.11 5.20 1.00
N MET A 296 -24.51 4.07 1.33
CA MET A 296 -25.19 2.97 2.03
C MET A 296 -25.71 3.36 3.42
N VAL A 297 -25.03 4.27 4.13
CA VAL A 297 -25.56 4.84 5.39
C VAL A 297 -26.78 5.71 5.11
N LYS A 298 -26.73 6.57 4.08
CA LYS A 298 -27.89 7.39 3.67
C LYS A 298 -29.08 6.52 3.25
N GLU A 299 -28.79 5.41 2.59
CA GLU A 299 -29.78 4.39 2.17
C GLU A 299 -30.29 3.51 3.33
N LYS A 300 -29.77 3.72 4.54
CA LYS A 300 -30.09 2.93 5.76
C LYS A 300 -29.76 1.43 5.64
N LEU A 301 -28.83 1.08 4.78
CA LEU A 301 -28.35 -0.31 4.62
C LEU A 301 -27.34 -0.70 5.70
N ILE A 302 -26.51 0.25 6.13
CA ILE A 302 -25.46 0.04 7.14
C ILE A 302 -25.42 1.19 8.14
N THR A 303 -24.81 0.95 9.29
CA THR A 303 -24.57 2.00 10.30
C THR A 303 -23.30 2.82 9.96
N LYS A 304 -23.12 3.94 10.64
CA LYS A 304 -21.90 4.77 10.50
C LYS A 304 -20.65 4.01 10.94
N GLU A 305 -20.77 3.22 12.00
CA GLU A 305 -19.69 2.38 12.53
C GLU A 305 -19.30 1.27 11.53
N GLU A 306 -20.28 0.65 10.89
CA GLU A 306 -20.05 -0.31 9.81
C GLU A 306 -19.37 0.37 8.61
N ALA A 307 -19.79 1.56 8.24
CA ALA A 307 -19.19 2.34 7.14
C ALA A 307 -17.73 2.69 7.43
N ILE A 308 -17.40 3.14 8.65
CA ILE A 308 -16.03 3.40 9.09
C ILE A 308 -15.18 2.13 8.92
N LEU A 309 -15.64 0.98 9.42
CA LEU A 309 -14.87 -0.28 9.35
C LEU A 309 -14.68 -0.84 7.95
N ARG A 310 -15.52 -0.44 6.97
CA ARG A 310 -15.42 -0.91 5.58
C ARG A 310 -14.41 -0.15 4.74
N VAL A 311 -14.08 1.06 5.14
CA VAL A 311 -13.08 1.88 4.45
C VAL A 311 -11.74 1.68 5.12
N SER A 312 -10.75 1.15 4.38
CA SER A 312 -9.40 1.02 4.93
C SER A 312 -8.67 2.37 4.98
N PRO A 313 -7.70 2.53 5.89
CA PRO A 313 -6.87 3.74 5.93
C PRO A 313 -6.16 4.05 4.61
N ASP A 314 -5.69 3.02 3.88
CA ASP A 314 -5.04 3.19 2.57
C ASP A 314 -6.01 3.71 1.50
N GLN A 315 -7.29 3.35 1.59
CA GLN A 315 -8.32 3.88 0.70
C GLN A 315 -8.57 5.39 0.93
N ILE A 316 -8.39 5.87 2.16
CA ILE A 316 -8.43 7.32 2.45
C ILE A 316 -7.20 8.03 1.85
N ALA A 317 -6.03 7.40 1.87
CA ALA A 317 -4.83 7.99 1.27
C ALA A 317 -5.03 8.33 -0.22
N GLN A 318 -5.80 7.54 -0.96
CA GLN A 318 -6.07 7.80 -2.38
C GLN A 318 -6.77 9.14 -2.65
N TYR A 319 -7.45 9.73 -1.67
CA TYR A 319 -8.03 11.07 -1.79
C TYR A 319 -7.01 12.21 -1.76
N LEU A 320 -5.78 11.93 -1.38
CA LEU A 320 -4.73 12.93 -1.18
C LEU A 320 -3.68 12.93 -2.30
N TYR A 321 -3.65 11.87 -3.12
CA TYR A 321 -2.69 11.76 -4.21
C TYR A 321 -2.95 12.79 -5.31
N PRO A 322 -1.90 13.29 -5.97
CA PRO A 322 -2.02 14.17 -7.12
C PRO A 322 -2.87 13.56 -8.22
N ILE A 323 -3.54 14.39 -8.99
CA ILE A 323 -4.40 14.01 -10.12
C ILE A 323 -3.99 14.84 -11.35
N PHE A 324 -4.40 14.42 -12.53
CA PHE A 324 -4.33 15.30 -13.71
C PHE A 324 -5.39 16.39 -13.65
N ASP A 325 -5.11 17.52 -14.29
CA ASP A 325 -6.12 18.52 -14.56
C ASP A 325 -7.24 17.90 -15.41
N SER A 326 -8.46 17.98 -14.92
CA SER A 326 -9.60 17.25 -15.52
C SER A 326 -9.92 17.66 -16.95
N GLN A 327 -9.67 18.94 -17.33
CA GLN A 327 -9.90 19.40 -18.70
C GLN A 327 -8.84 18.85 -19.64
N SER A 328 -7.58 18.93 -19.23
CA SER A 328 -6.44 18.41 -19.98
C SER A 328 -6.50 16.90 -20.16
N GLU A 329 -6.87 16.17 -19.10
CA GLU A 329 -7.02 14.71 -19.14
C GLU A 329 -8.16 14.28 -20.08
N SER A 330 -9.31 14.97 -20.03
CA SER A 330 -10.47 14.63 -20.87
C SER A 330 -10.21 14.88 -22.38
N ALA A 331 -9.33 15.80 -22.71
CA ALA A 331 -8.91 16.10 -24.08
C ALA A 331 -7.81 15.13 -24.58
N ALA A 332 -7.09 14.47 -23.68
CA ALA A 332 -5.99 13.58 -24.00
C ALA A 332 -6.46 12.20 -24.43
N ARG A 333 -5.71 11.58 -25.37
CA ARG A 333 -5.96 10.19 -25.76
C ARG A 333 -4.87 9.29 -25.17
N PRO A 334 -5.22 8.25 -24.38
CA PRO A 334 -4.24 7.31 -23.87
C PRO A 334 -3.62 6.49 -25.02
N VAL A 335 -2.31 6.30 -24.97
CA VAL A 335 -1.54 5.51 -25.95
C VAL A 335 -1.29 4.08 -25.45
N GLY A 336 -1.49 3.82 -24.16
CA GLY A 336 -1.34 2.50 -23.55
C GLY A 336 -2.08 2.40 -22.23
N ARG A 337 -2.22 1.16 -21.74
CA ARG A 337 -2.79 0.88 -20.43
C ARG A 337 -2.08 -0.29 -19.78
N GLY A 338 -1.69 -0.12 -18.52
CA GLY A 338 -1.14 -1.17 -17.67
C GLY A 338 -1.94 -1.34 -16.38
N LEU A 339 -1.35 -2.03 -15.41
CA LEU A 339 -1.94 -2.23 -14.09
C LEU A 339 -1.71 -1.00 -13.19
N PRO A 340 -2.72 -0.49 -12.49
CA PRO A 340 -2.62 0.62 -11.56
C PRO A 340 -1.90 0.18 -10.27
N ALA A 341 -0.58 0.20 -10.27
CA ALA A 341 0.26 -0.38 -9.23
C ALA A 341 0.66 0.60 -8.11
N GLY A 342 0.72 1.89 -8.41
CA GLY A 342 0.96 2.96 -7.43
C GLY A 342 0.06 4.15 -7.74
N PRO A 343 -0.90 4.52 -6.86
CA PRO A 343 -1.93 5.50 -7.16
C PRO A 343 -1.38 6.92 -7.28
N GLY A 344 -2.01 7.74 -8.12
CA GLY A 344 -1.67 9.14 -8.36
C GLY A 344 -1.45 9.44 -9.85
N ALA A 345 -1.24 10.71 -10.17
CA ALA A 345 -0.85 11.17 -11.49
C ALA A 345 0.61 11.63 -11.48
N ALA A 346 1.39 11.24 -12.48
CA ALA A 346 2.75 11.68 -12.65
C ALA A 346 3.02 12.03 -14.11
N ALA A 347 3.75 13.13 -14.33
CA ALA A 347 4.19 13.59 -15.63
C ALA A 347 5.66 14.02 -15.58
N GLY A 348 6.40 13.75 -16.63
CA GLY A 348 7.81 14.10 -16.73
C GLY A 348 8.46 13.56 -17.99
N LYS A 349 9.75 13.82 -18.13
CA LYS A 349 10.57 13.33 -19.25
C LYS A 349 10.90 11.85 -19.10
N ILE A 350 10.86 11.12 -20.18
CA ILE A 350 11.23 9.70 -20.23
C ILE A 350 12.70 9.53 -19.89
N VAL A 351 13.03 8.66 -18.97
CA VAL A 351 14.38 8.18 -18.72
C VAL A 351 14.40 6.66 -18.71
N LEU A 352 15.44 6.06 -19.29
CA LEU A 352 15.54 4.61 -19.46
C LEU A 352 16.52 3.95 -18.50
N THR A 353 17.35 4.76 -17.82
CA THR A 353 18.34 4.24 -16.85
C THR A 353 18.20 4.95 -15.50
N PRO A 354 18.42 4.22 -14.39
CA PRO A 354 18.34 4.76 -13.04
C PRO A 354 19.29 5.94 -12.80
N ASP A 355 20.56 5.82 -13.24
CA ASP A 355 21.58 6.87 -13.05
C ASP A 355 21.19 8.16 -13.76
N LYS A 356 20.59 8.06 -14.95
CA LYS A 356 20.12 9.23 -15.67
C LYS A 356 18.92 9.89 -15.00
N ALA A 357 18.04 9.10 -14.35
CA ALA A 357 16.94 9.64 -13.56
C ALA A 357 17.47 10.50 -12.41
N VAL A 358 18.50 10.04 -11.70
CA VAL A 358 19.13 10.81 -10.63
C VAL A 358 19.73 12.11 -11.17
N LYS A 359 20.54 12.03 -12.21
CA LYS A 359 21.20 13.19 -12.79
C LYS A 359 20.19 14.25 -13.26
N MET A 360 19.14 13.85 -13.99
CA MET A 360 18.13 14.79 -14.48
C MET A 360 17.30 15.40 -13.34
N ARG A 361 17.10 14.66 -12.24
CA ARG A 361 16.47 15.22 -11.02
C ARG A 361 17.35 16.29 -10.37
N GLU A 362 18.66 16.05 -10.28
CA GLU A 362 19.64 17.04 -9.79
C GLU A 362 19.64 18.31 -10.63
N ASP A 363 19.42 18.18 -11.95
CA ASP A 363 19.24 19.30 -12.89
C ASP A 363 17.85 19.97 -12.77
N GLY A 364 17.00 19.54 -11.83
CA GLY A 364 15.67 20.11 -11.58
C GLY A 364 14.56 19.59 -12.49
N GLU A 365 14.81 18.57 -13.31
CA GLU A 365 13.84 18.01 -14.25
C GLU A 365 12.91 16.98 -13.58
N ARG A 366 11.65 16.97 -13.99
CA ARG A 366 10.71 15.92 -13.65
C ARG A 366 10.87 14.75 -14.61
N VAL A 367 11.05 13.52 -14.09
CA VAL A 367 11.32 12.35 -14.91
C VAL A 367 10.37 11.20 -14.60
N ILE A 368 10.03 10.42 -15.60
CA ILE A 368 9.34 9.13 -15.52
C ILE A 368 10.33 8.05 -15.94
N LEU A 369 10.60 7.12 -15.03
CA LEU A 369 11.47 5.98 -15.31
C LEU A 369 10.68 4.92 -16.07
N VAL A 370 11.12 4.62 -17.30
CA VAL A 370 10.48 3.62 -18.17
C VAL A 370 11.43 2.45 -18.35
N ARG A 371 10.97 1.26 -17.96
CA ARG A 371 11.77 0.03 -18.01
C ARG A 371 10.98 -1.11 -18.63
N ARG A 372 11.68 -2.11 -19.16
CA ARG A 372 11.03 -3.38 -19.50
C ARG A 372 10.52 -4.06 -18.22
N GLU A 373 11.36 -4.13 -17.22
CA GLU A 373 11.07 -4.56 -15.83
C GLU A 373 12.07 -3.87 -14.90
N THR A 374 11.78 -3.77 -13.61
CA THR A 374 12.70 -3.18 -12.63
C THR A 374 13.35 -4.25 -11.78
N SER A 375 14.58 -3.97 -11.34
CA SER A 375 15.36 -4.79 -10.41
C SER A 375 15.68 -4.01 -9.13
N PRO A 376 16.18 -4.66 -8.07
CA PRO A 376 16.63 -3.95 -6.87
C PRO A 376 17.71 -2.89 -7.12
N ASP A 377 18.51 -3.05 -8.16
CA ASP A 377 19.55 -2.09 -8.54
C ASP A 377 18.98 -0.77 -9.09
N ASP A 378 17.72 -0.76 -9.52
CA ASP A 378 17.04 0.43 -10.05
C ASP A 378 16.53 1.40 -8.94
N ILE A 379 16.68 1.04 -7.67
CA ILE A 379 16.00 1.72 -6.54
C ILE A 379 16.33 3.22 -6.42
N HIS A 380 17.59 3.60 -6.68
CA HIS A 380 18.04 4.99 -6.66
C HIS A 380 17.38 5.83 -7.76
N GLY A 381 17.23 5.27 -8.98
CA GLY A 381 16.51 5.90 -10.07
C GLY A 381 15.01 5.96 -9.87
N MET A 382 14.45 4.94 -9.21
CA MET A 382 13.04 4.93 -8.82
C MET A 382 12.75 6.02 -7.78
N ASP A 383 13.65 6.24 -6.83
CA ASP A 383 13.49 7.35 -5.87
C ASP A 383 13.60 8.72 -6.57
N ALA A 384 14.48 8.86 -7.53
CA ALA A 384 14.62 10.08 -8.30
C ALA A 384 13.40 10.41 -9.18
N ALA A 385 12.72 9.41 -9.72
CA ALA A 385 11.60 9.58 -10.64
C ALA A 385 10.30 10.05 -9.95
N MET A 386 9.45 10.76 -10.69
CA MET A 386 8.09 11.12 -10.27
C MET A 386 7.17 9.90 -10.29
N GLY A 387 7.45 8.93 -11.16
CA GLY A 387 6.73 7.69 -11.28
C GLY A 387 7.42 6.70 -12.22
N PHE A 388 6.86 5.48 -12.30
CA PHE A 388 7.44 4.37 -13.07
C PHE A 388 6.44 3.79 -14.04
N LEU A 389 6.93 3.42 -15.23
CA LEU A 389 6.19 2.66 -16.23
C LEU A 389 6.98 1.41 -16.59
N THR A 390 6.38 0.23 -16.48
CA THR A 390 7.04 -1.01 -16.89
C THR A 390 6.23 -1.77 -17.95
N ALA A 391 6.95 -2.34 -18.93
CA ALA A 391 6.34 -3.20 -19.95
C ALA A 391 5.86 -4.53 -19.37
N LYS A 392 6.63 -5.09 -18.44
CA LYS A 392 6.32 -6.34 -17.75
C LYS A 392 6.12 -6.14 -16.27
N GLY A 393 5.44 -7.09 -15.64
CA GLY A 393 5.25 -7.12 -14.20
C GLY A 393 3.79 -6.97 -13.78
N GLY A 394 3.40 -7.76 -12.78
CA GLY A 394 2.07 -7.71 -12.16
C GLY A 394 2.04 -6.78 -10.95
N MET A 395 0.91 -6.79 -10.23
CA MET A 395 0.72 -6.05 -8.97
C MET A 395 1.69 -6.45 -7.84
N THR A 396 2.41 -7.54 -8.02
CA THR A 396 3.41 -8.09 -7.09
C THR A 396 4.84 -7.97 -7.61
N SER A 397 5.04 -7.31 -8.77
CA SER A 397 6.36 -7.06 -9.32
C SER A 397 7.17 -6.11 -8.43
N HIS A 398 8.49 -6.10 -8.59
CA HIS A 398 9.39 -5.20 -7.89
C HIS A 398 8.95 -3.73 -8.06
N ALA A 399 8.66 -3.28 -9.29
CA ALA A 399 8.15 -1.94 -9.55
C ALA A 399 6.91 -1.60 -8.72
N ALA A 400 5.93 -2.50 -8.68
CA ALA A 400 4.66 -2.29 -7.97
C ALA A 400 4.84 -2.27 -6.44
N VAL A 401 5.71 -3.12 -5.91
CA VAL A 401 6.00 -3.18 -4.46
C VAL A 401 6.74 -1.92 -4.01
N VAL A 402 7.83 -1.59 -4.71
CA VAL A 402 8.66 -0.42 -4.39
C VAL A 402 7.88 0.88 -4.55
N ALA A 403 7.06 1.02 -5.62
CA ALA A 403 6.21 2.19 -5.80
C ALA A 403 5.28 2.43 -4.59
N ARG A 404 4.66 1.37 -4.08
CA ARG A 404 3.81 1.47 -2.88
C ARG A 404 4.59 1.82 -1.63
N GLN A 405 5.79 1.28 -1.46
CA GLN A 405 6.66 1.61 -0.34
C GLN A 405 7.12 3.08 -0.37
N MET A 406 7.50 3.57 -1.54
CA MET A 406 7.96 4.94 -1.75
C MET A 406 6.81 5.96 -1.91
N GLY A 407 5.55 5.51 -2.00
CA GLY A 407 4.41 6.39 -2.29
C GLY A 407 4.47 7.03 -3.68
N LYS A 408 5.09 6.36 -4.64
CA LYS A 408 5.27 6.85 -6.02
C LYS A 408 4.20 6.32 -6.96
N VAL A 409 3.93 7.05 -8.02
CA VAL A 409 3.01 6.64 -9.06
C VAL A 409 3.61 5.50 -9.88
N CYS A 410 2.82 4.45 -10.15
CA CYS A 410 3.31 3.31 -10.92
C CYS A 410 2.22 2.73 -11.81
N VAL A 411 2.56 2.55 -13.08
CA VAL A 411 1.81 1.74 -14.04
C VAL A 411 2.70 0.57 -14.43
N ALA A 412 2.30 -0.64 -14.04
CA ALA A 412 3.09 -1.85 -14.26
C ALA A 412 2.44 -2.75 -15.32
N GLY A 413 3.25 -3.53 -16.02
CA GLY A 413 2.76 -4.53 -16.99
C GLY A 413 1.96 -3.91 -18.13
N CYS A 414 2.41 -2.79 -18.65
CA CYS A 414 1.82 -2.18 -19.84
C CYS A 414 2.38 -2.87 -21.09
N GLU A 415 1.70 -3.91 -21.58
CA GLU A 415 2.13 -4.71 -22.73
C GLU A 415 2.35 -3.91 -24.02
N ALA A 416 1.73 -2.72 -24.10
CA ALA A 416 1.92 -1.80 -25.22
C ALA A 416 3.29 -1.12 -25.23
N VAL A 417 4.10 -1.27 -24.18
CA VAL A 417 5.42 -0.63 -24.03
C VAL A 417 6.51 -1.56 -24.54
N GLU A 418 7.26 -1.09 -25.54
CA GLU A 418 8.47 -1.71 -26.04
C GLU A 418 9.65 -0.77 -25.82
N VAL A 419 10.62 -1.16 -24.99
CA VAL A 419 11.80 -0.33 -24.67
C VAL A 419 12.98 -0.79 -25.51
N ASN A 420 13.58 0.13 -26.26
CA ASN A 420 14.84 -0.06 -26.97
C ASN A 420 15.92 0.84 -26.34
N GLU A 421 16.70 0.26 -25.42
CA GLU A 421 17.74 0.99 -24.71
C GLU A 421 18.90 1.41 -25.61
N ALA A 422 19.20 0.62 -26.66
CA ALA A 422 20.31 0.93 -27.59
C ALA A 422 20.00 2.15 -28.46
N GLU A 423 18.77 2.27 -28.92
CA GLU A 423 18.30 3.42 -29.72
C GLU A 423 17.74 4.55 -28.87
N ARG A 424 17.65 4.36 -27.56
CA ARG A 424 17.03 5.29 -26.59
C ARG A 424 15.60 5.68 -27.01
N THR A 425 14.81 4.69 -27.41
CA THR A 425 13.42 4.88 -27.80
C THR A 425 12.47 4.00 -27.02
N VAL A 426 11.25 4.46 -26.86
CA VAL A 426 10.13 3.72 -26.27
C VAL A 426 8.96 3.80 -27.22
N LYS A 427 8.47 2.63 -27.66
CA LYS A 427 7.21 2.54 -28.39
C LYS A 427 6.10 2.21 -27.40
N ILE A 428 5.00 2.96 -27.44
CA ILE A 428 3.82 2.74 -26.59
C ILE A 428 2.59 2.71 -27.50
N GLY A 429 2.10 1.53 -27.82
CA GLY A 429 1.03 1.37 -28.78
C GLY A 429 1.33 2.06 -30.12
N PRO A 430 0.57 3.07 -30.54
CA PRO A 430 0.81 3.79 -31.80
C PRO A 430 1.92 4.86 -31.72
N ALA A 431 2.36 5.24 -30.51
CA ALA A 431 3.32 6.32 -30.30
C ALA A 431 4.76 5.76 -30.18
N THR A 432 5.71 6.41 -30.87
CA THR A 432 7.15 6.16 -30.70
C THR A 432 7.77 7.43 -30.11
N LEU A 433 8.36 7.31 -28.94
CA LEU A 433 8.92 8.40 -28.15
C LEU A 433 10.43 8.17 -27.97
N LYS A 434 11.17 9.25 -27.83
CA LYS A 434 12.60 9.22 -27.51
C LYS A 434 12.81 9.49 -26.03
N GLU A 435 13.92 9.04 -25.50
CA GLU A 435 14.36 9.43 -24.16
C GLU A 435 14.48 10.96 -24.08
N GLY A 436 13.85 11.57 -23.07
CA GLY A 436 13.72 13.02 -22.93
C GLY A 436 12.36 13.58 -23.41
N ASP A 437 11.57 12.83 -24.18
CA ASP A 437 10.21 13.25 -24.54
C ASP A 437 9.30 13.17 -23.32
N SER A 438 8.19 13.90 -23.38
CA SER A 438 7.24 13.96 -22.26
C SER A 438 6.30 12.76 -22.20
N LEU A 439 6.09 12.25 -21.00
CA LEU A 439 5.19 11.16 -20.71
C LEU A 439 4.37 11.46 -19.46
N SER A 440 3.11 11.04 -19.47
CA SER A 440 2.25 11.08 -18.29
C SER A 440 1.64 9.73 -18.01
N ILE A 441 1.56 9.36 -16.72
CA ILE A 441 1.01 8.09 -16.26
C ILE A 441 -0.03 8.31 -15.17
N ASP A 442 -1.17 7.65 -15.28
CA ASP A 442 -2.22 7.63 -14.26
C ASP A 442 -2.19 6.31 -13.49
N GLY A 443 -1.70 6.36 -12.29
CA GLY A 443 -1.62 5.21 -11.40
C GLY A 443 -2.97 4.83 -10.76
N PHE A 444 -4.07 5.55 -10.98
CA PHE A 444 -5.42 5.14 -10.58
C PHE A 444 -6.10 4.27 -11.63
N THR A 445 -5.91 4.59 -12.91
CA THR A 445 -6.57 3.94 -14.05
C THR A 445 -5.64 3.00 -14.83
N GLY A 446 -4.33 3.19 -14.68
CA GLY A 446 -3.30 2.50 -15.46
C GLY A 446 -3.07 3.10 -16.85
N GLN A 447 -3.67 4.24 -17.17
CA GLN A 447 -3.55 4.90 -18.47
C GLN A 447 -2.19 5.58 -18.62
N VAL A 448 -1.71 5.60 -19.87
CA VAL A 448 -0.43 6.21 -20.27
C VAL A 448 -0.68 7.17 -21.41
N TYR A 449 -0.10 8.37 -21.33
CA TYR A 449 -0.30 9.45 -22.30
C TYR A 449 1.06 9.94 -22.83
N ALA A 450 1.21 10.01 -24.15
CA ALA A 450 2.43 10.49 -24.82
C ALA A 450 2.50 12.03 -24.89
N GLN A 451 2.31 12.67 -23.74
CA GLN A 451 2.34 14.14 -23.61
C GLN A 451 2.54 14.53 -22.14
N ASP A 452 2.91 15.77 -21.88
CA ASP A 452 3.00 16.33 -20.53
C ASP A 452 1.63 16.87 -20.09
N LEU A 453 0.92 16.10 -19.27
CA LEU A 453 -0.34 16.53 -18.69
C LEU A 453 -0.09 17.31 -17.39
N PRO A 454 -0.75 18.45 -17.17
CA PRO A 454 -0.65 19.17 -15.92
C PRO A 454 -1.07 18.32 -14.72
N VAL A 455 -0.14 18.12 -13.79
CA VAL A 455 -0.39 17.44 -12.52
C VAL A 455 -0.76 18.48 -11.48
N VAL A 456 -1.91 18.30 -10.84
CA VAL A 456 -2.44 19.17 -9.81
C VAL A 456 -2.67 18.43 -8.50
N SER A 457 -2.70 19.16 -7.39
CA SER A 457 -3.08 18.57 -6.11
C SER A 457 -4.49 18.00 -6.17
N SER A 458 -4.76 16.94 -5.40
CA SER A 458 -6.11 16.38 -5.31
C SER A 458 -7.14 17.44 -4.92
N GLU A 459 -8.41 17.27 -5.33
CA GLU A 459 -9.49 18.18 -4.95
C GLU A 459 -9.58 18.39 -3.44
N VAL A 460 -9.33 17.34 -2.64
CA VAL A 460 -9.29 17.44 -1.17
C VAL A 460 -8.18 18.37 -0.73
N THR A 461 -6.98 18.22 -1.28
CA THR A 461 -5.85 19.09 -0.95
C THR A 461 -6.09 20.52 -1.41
N GLN A 462 -6.70 20.72 -2.59
CA GLN A 462 -7.07 22.06 -3.07
C GLN A 462 -8.07 22.77 -2.16
N VAL A 463 -9.06 22.02 -1.62
CA VAL A 463 -10.00 22.57 -0.62
C VAL A 463 -9.28 22.94 0.66
N ILE A 464 -8.38 22.10 1.16
CA ILE A 464 -7.59 22.35 2.38
C ILE A 464 -6.70 23.57 2.21
N GLN A 465 -6.11 23.77 1.03
CA GLN A 465 -5.28 24.92 0.70
C GLN A 465 -6.10 26.20 0.40
N GLY A 466 -7.44 26.12 0.40
CA GLY A 466 -8.31 27.25 0.08
C GLY A 466 -8.41 27.61 -1.41
N LYS A 467 -7.85 26.77 -2.29
CA LYS A 467 -7.91 26.98 -3.76
C LYS A 467 -9.24 26.55 -4.37
N MET A 468 -10.02 25.74 -3.66
CA MET A 468 -11.35 25.26 -4.03
C MET A 468 -12.29 25.35 -2.84
N LYS A 469 -13.58 25.71 -3.08
CA LYS A 469 -14.57 25.74 -2.00
C LYS A 469 -15.11 24.33 -1.72
N PRO A 470 -15.42 23.98 -0.46
CA PRO A 470 -15.89 22.64 -0.07
C PRO A 470 -17.10 22.11 -0.86
N HIS A 471 -18.04 23.01 -1.23
CA HIS A 471 -19.25 22.61 -1.97
C HIS A 471 -18.98 22.31 -3.45
N GLN A 472 -17.85 22.71 -4.01
CA GLN A 472 -17.46 22.47 -5.40
C GLN A 472 -16.87 21.05 -5.56
N SER A 473 -16.36 20.43 -4.50
CA SER A 473 -15.82 19.08 -4.56
C SER A 473 -16.76 18.06 -3.92
N GLN A 474 -17.28 17.14 -4.71
CA GLN A 474 -18.04 16.02 -4.22
C GLN A 474 -17.13 15.03 -3.46
N LYS A 475 -15.90 14.83 -3.94
CA LYS A 475 -14.89 13.97 -3.30
C LYS A 475 -14.57 14.48 -1.89
N TYR A 476 -14.34 15.77 -1.72
CA TYR A 476 -14.13 16.37 -0.40
C TYR A 476 -15.32 16.14 0.54
N ARG A 477 -16.57 16.28 0.07
CA ARG A 477 -17.74 16.07 0.90
C ARG A 477 -17.85 14.64 1.44
N TYR A 478 -17.56 13.64 0.62
CA TYR A 478 -17.52 12.24 1.04
C TYR A 478 -16.38 11.99 2.03
N PHE A 479 -15.19 12.46 1.73
CA PHE A 479 -14.02 12.42 2.60
C PHE A 479 -14.29 13.07 3.96
N ALA A 480 -14.81 14.29 3.99
CA ALA A 480 -15.14 15.00 5.24
C ALA A 480 -16.23 14.29 6.05
N THR A 481 -17.22 13.68 5.37
CA THR A 481 -18.31 12.94 6.02
C THR A 481 -17.79 11.71 6.76
N ILE A 482 -17.00 10.85 6.12
CA ILE A 482 -16.50 9.61 6.75
C ILE A 482 -15.55 9.94 7.91
N LEU A 483 -14.67 10.93 7.74
CA LEU A 483 -13.75 11.36 8.79
C LEU A 483 -14.47 12.07 9.95
N GLY A 484 -15.53 12.81 9.67
CA GLY A 484 -16.37 13.38 10.72
C GLY A 484 -17.11 12.33 11.56
N TRP A 485 -17.44 11.18 10.97
CA TRP A 485 -17.94 10.02 11.74
C TRP A 485 -16.82 9.37 12.54
N ALA A 486 -15.64 9.21 11.97
CA ALA A 486 -14.47 8.65 12.64
C ALA A 486 -14.07 9.47 13.89
N ASP A 487 -14.12 10.80 13.81
CA ASP A 487 -13.80 11.69 14.94
C ASP A 487 -14.74 11.54 16.13
N ARG A 488 -16.00 11.17 15.89
CA ARG A 488 -16.97 10.93 16.98
C ARG A 488 -16.75 9.60 17.71
N VAL A 489 -16.00 8.70 17.09
CA VAL A 489 -15.77 7.35 17.62
C VAL A 489 -14.38 7.21 18.24
N ARG A 490 -13.34 7.82 17.63
CA ARG A 490 -11.97 7.70 18.10
C ARG A 490 -11.79 8.27 19.51
N ARG A 491 -10.90 7.65 20.28
CA ARG A 491 -10.44 8.14 21.58
C ARG A 491 -9.12 8.90 21.46
N LEU A 492 -8.18 8.39 20.67
CA LEU A 492 -6.89 9.03 20.46
C LEU A 492 -7.08 10.39 19.77
N ARG A 493 -6.43 11.42 20.29
CA ARG A 493 -6.27 12.68 19.58
C ARG A 493 -5.24 12.53 18.48
N ILE A 494 -5.44 13.24 17.40
CA ILE A 494 -4.51 13.22 16.26
C ILE A 494 -3.80 14.56 16.18
N ARG A 495 -2.47 14.51 16.29
CA ARG A 495 -1.59 15.66 16.13
C ARG A 495 -0.75 15.51 14.88
N ALA A 496 -0.06 16.56 14.48
CA ALA A 496 0.85 16.53 13.35
C ALA A 496 2.30 16.82 13.76
N ASN A 497 3.24 16.28 12.99
CA ASN A 497 4.62 16.71 12.98
C ASN A 497 4.72 17.86 11.97
N ALA A 498 5.05 19.06 12.42
CA ALA A 498 5.11 20.24 11.58
C ALA A 498 6.13 21.23 12.13
N ASP A 499 7.03 21.70 11.29
CA ASP A 499 8.16 22.53 11.65
C ASP A 499 8.00 23.98 11.12
N ILE A 500 7.09 24.19 10.16
CA ILE A 500 6.82 25.49 9.53
C ILE A 500 5.32 25.78 9.50
N PRO A 501 4.91 27.07 9.44
CA PRO A 501 3.51 27.51 9.46
C PRO A 501 2.64 26.87 8.39
N ASP A 502 3.15 26.65 7.18
CA ASP A 502 2.39 26.05 6.08
C ASP A 502 2.05 24.59 6.34
N GLN A 503 2.98 23.82 6.89
CA GLN A 503 2.72 22.43 7.31
C GLN A 503 1.67 22.38 8.42
N ALA A 504 1.75 23.30 9.38
CA ALA A 504 0.77 23.43 10.47
C ALA A 504 -0.64 23.78 9.93
N ASN A 505 -0.72 24.65 8.93
CA ASN A 505 -1.97 25.04 8.29
C ASN A 505 -2.61 23.85 7.54
N ILE A 506 -1.81 23.11 6.77
CA ILE A 506 -2.24 21.89 6.07
C ILE A 506 -2.71 20.83 7.07
N ALA A 507 -1.94 20.58 8.12
CA ALA A 507 -2.28 19.63 9.17
C ALA A 507 -3.61 19.96 9.86
N ARG A 508 -3.82 21.25 10.19
CA ARG A 508 -5.08 21.72 10.77
C ARG A 508 -6.25 21.54 9.80
N GLY A 509 -6.06 21.83 8.53
CA GLY A 509 -7.06 21.61 7.48
C GLY A 509 -7.45 20.14 7.37
N PHE A 510 -6.52 19.21 7.55
CA PHE A 510 -6.78 17.76 7.62
C PHE A 510 -7.39 17.31 8.98
N GLY A 511 -7.53 18.23 9.95
CA GLY A 511 -8.17 17.95 11.23
C GLY A 511 -7.20 17.57 12.37
N ALA A 512 -5.94 17.97 12.29
CA ALA A 512 -5.00 17.82 13.39
C ALA A 512 -5.42 18.70 14.59
N GLU A 513 -5.33 18.13 15.80
CA GLU A 513 -5.72 18.73 17.07
C GLU A 513 -4.49 19.23 17.86
N GLY A 514 -3.42 19.57 17.18
CA GLY A 514 -2.18 20.10 17.73
C GLY A 514 -0.95 19.70 16.89
N ILE A 515 0.20 20.22 17.30
CA ILE A 515 1.51 19.75 16.87
C ILE A 515 2.04 18.82 17.97
N GLY A 516 2.41 17.59 17.60
CA GLY A 516 3.00 16.63 18.52
C GLY A 516 4.52 16.58 18.46
N LEU A 517 5.09 17.11 17.37
CA LEU A 517 6.53 17.31 17.20
C LEU A 517 6.78 18.50 16.27
N CYS A 518 7.48 19.50 16.79
CA CYS A 518 8.17 20.51 16.01
C CYS A 518 9.68 20.32 16.25
N ARG A 519 10.41 20.07 15.19
CA ARG A 519 11.87 19.88 15.20
C ARG A 519 12.56 21.23 14.99
N THR A 520 13.21 21.73 16.02
CA THR A 520 13.85 23.06 15.98
C THR A 520 15.08 23.12 15.11
N GLU A 521 15.74 22.00 14.85
CA GLU A 521 16.89 21.90 13.96
C GLU A 521 16.58 22.34 12.53
N HIS A 522 15.39 21.98 12.01
CA HIS A 522 15.01 22.34 10.64
C HIS A 522 14.91 23.87 10.42
N MET A 523 14.68 24.61 11.51
CA MET A 523 14.62 26.07 11.44
C MET A 523 15.99 26.71 11.20
N PHE A 524 17.08 25.99 11.47
CA PHE A 524 18.44 26.50 11.34
C PHE A 524 19.13 26.21 10.00
N PHE A 525 18.51 25.41 9.14
CA PHE A 525 19.09 25.10 7.83
C PHE A 525 18.84 26.16 6.74
N ALA A 526 18.02 27.18 7.01
CA ALA A 526 17.84 28.29 6.07
C ALA A 526 19.14 29.07 5.87
N GLU A 527 19.36 29.58 4.65
CA GLU A 527 20.62 30.23 4.25
C GLU A 527 21.02 31.39 5.15
N ASP A 528 20.06 32.22 5.58
CA ASP A 528 20.24 33.35 6.47
C ASP A 528 20.66 32.96 7.90
N ARG A 529 20.44 31.71 8.29
CA ARG A 529 20.62 31.21 9.68
C ARG A 529 21.81 30.26 9.80
N ILE A 530 22.03 29.42 8.79
CA ILE A 530 23.09 28.40 8.84
C ILE A 530 24.47 29.02 9.05
N SER A 531 24.72 30.21 8.48
CA SER A 531 25.98 30.93 8.66
C SER A 531 26.17 31.41 10.12
N ILE A 532 25.12 31.84 10.79
CA ILE A 532 25.14 32.24 12.19
C ILE A 532 25.30 31.02 13.10
N MET A 533 24.59 29.93 12.79
CA MET A 533 24.70 28.67 13.51
C MET A 533 26.14 28.10 13.43
N LYS A 534 26.77 28.11 12.26
CA LYS A 534 28.19 27.73 12.09
C LYS A 534 29.12 28.54 12.98
N LYS A 535 28.97 29.85 13.01
CA LYS A 535 29.76 30.74 13.86
C LYS A 535 29.56 30.47 15.35
N MET A 536 28.31 30.21 15.77
CA MET A 536 28.01 29.80 17.12
C MET A 536 28.70 28.51 17.51
N ILE A 537 28.70 27.49 16.65
CA ILE A 537 29.35 26.19 16.89
C ILE A 537 30.88 26.32 16.95
N LEU A 538 31.43 27.19 16.13
CA LEU A 538 32.89 27.45 16.07
C LEU A 538 33.40 28.28 17.22
N SER A 539 32.53 28.96 17.97
CA SER A 539 32.89 29.78 19.13
C SER A 539 33.54 28.94 20.22
N ARG A 540 34.62 29.40 20.78
CA ARG A 540 35.37 28.70 21.84
C ARG A 540 34.92 29.09 23.24
N THR A 541 34.43 30.32 23.42
CA THR A 541 33.97 30.76 24.74
C THR A 541 32.44 30.82 24.79
N ARG A 542 31.89 30.84 25.97
CA ARG A 542 30.47 30.99 26.20
C ARG A 542 29.96 32.34 25.74
N GLU A 543 30.71 33.41 26.02
CA GLU A 543 30.38 34.79 25.67
C GLU A 543 30.29 34.96 24.15
N GLU A 544 31.20 34.40 23.39
CA GLU A 544 31.14 34.40 21.92
C GLU A 544 29.89 33.64 21.42
N ARG A 545 29.56 32.46 22.00
CA ARG A 545 28.39 31.72 21.64
C ARG A 545 27.12 32.49 21.91
N GLU A 546 26.99 33.14 23.10
CA GLU A 546 25.83 33.93 23.45
C GLU A 546 25.58 35.07 22.46
N GLN A 547 26.63 35.72 21.90
CA GLN A 547 26.48 36.75 20.87
C GLN A 547 25.83 36.24 19.58
N TYR A 548 26.10 35.00 19.15
CA TYR A 548 25.49 34.43 17.98
C TYR A 548 24.10 33.85 18.30
N LEU A 549 23.90 33.31 19.49
CA LEU A 549 22.58 32.88 19.98
C LEU A 549 21.59 34.06 20.07
N ASP A 550 22.02 35.25 20.51
CA ASP A 550 21.21 36.46 20.50
C ASP A 550 20.79 36.89 19.09
N LYS A 551 21.58 36.60 18.06
CA LYS A 551 21.20 36.80 16.66
C LYS A 551 20.21 35.78 16.16
N LEU A 552 20.28 34.53 16.61
CA LEU A 552 19.35 33.45 16.24
C LEU A 552 18.00 33.56 16.94
N LEU A 553 17.94 34.10 18.14
CA LEU A 553 16.74 34.23 18.97
C LEU A 553 15.57 34.90 18.24
N PRO A 554 15.70 36.08 17.63
CA PRO A 554 14.56 36.75 16.97
C PRO A 554 14.09 35.97 15.74
N LEU A 555 14.96 35.26 15.03
CA LEU A 555 14.61 34.43 13.87
C LEU A 555 13.76 33.25 14.32
N GLN A 556 14.22 32.51 15.31
CA GLN A 556 13.49 31.36 15.83
C GLN A 556 12.18 31.75 16.51
N LYS A 557 12.14 32.87 17.20
CA LYS A 557 10.91 33.46 17.77
C LYS A 557 9.88 33.72 16.67
N SER A 558 10.30 34.28 15.54
CA SER A 558 9.41 34.52 14.39
C SER A 558 8.79 33.22 13.86
N ASP A 559 9.56 32.13 13.81
CA ASP A 559 9.04 30.83 13.38
C ASP A 559 7.97 30.30 14.33
N PHE A 560 8.22 30.39 15.64
CA PHE A 560 7.25 29.97 16.65
C PHE A 560 5.99 30.83 16.62
N LEU A 561 6.10 32.13 16.41
CA LEU A 561 4.94 33.00 16.21
C LEU A 561 4.08 32.54 15.04
N GLY A 562 4.71 32.23 13.92
CA GLY A 562 4.03 31.69 12.74
C GLY A 562 3.26 30.40 13.05
N LEU A 563 3.91 29.43 13.72
CA LEU A 563 3.29 28.17 14.14
C LEU A 563 2.12 28.41 15.12
N TYR A 564 2.29 29.25 16.13
CA TYR A 564 1.28 29.56 17.12
C TYR A 564 0.06 30.24 16.52
N HIS A 565 0.24 31.16 15.57
CA HIS A 565 -0.86 31.75 14.82
C HIS A 565 -1.71 30.74 14.09
N LYS A 566 -1.08 29.70 13.49
CA LYS A 566 -1.82 28.62 12.78
C LYS A 566 -2.51 27.64 13.73
N MET A 567 -1.96 27.44 14.93
CA MET A 567 -2.41 26.43 15.89
C MET A 567 -3.14 27.00 17.11
N GLN A 568 -3.76 28.17 16.98
CA GLN A 568 -4.52 28.79 18.07
C GLN A 568 -5.53 27.81 18.69
N GLY A 569 -5.54 27.74 20.06
CA GLY A 569 -6.40 26.87 20.83
C GLY A 569 -5.92 25.42 20.95
N TYR A 570 -4.87 25.04 20.21
CA TYR A 570 -4.31 23.69 20.22
C TYR A 570 -2.91 23.63 20.85
N PRO A 571 -2.51 22.49 21.43
CA PRO A 571 -1.17 22.30 21.95
C PRO A 571 -0.12 22.27 20.85
N VAL A 572 1.04 22.84 21.12
CA VAL A 572 2.21 22.80 20.24
C VAL A 572 3.40 22.27 21.02
N THR A 573 3.81 21.05 20.71
CA THR A 573 4.98 20.39 21.31
C THR A 573 6.23 20.72 20.50
N ILE A 574 7.15 21.44 21.13
CA ILE A 574 8.40 21.90 20.52
C ILE A 574 9.54 21.11 21.15
N ARG A 575 10.28 20.36 20.34
CA ARG A 575 11.47 19.65 20.76
C ARG A 575 12.67 20.61 20.76
N LEU A 576 13.40 20.67 21.86
CA LEU A 576 14.67 21.37 21.92
C LEU A 576 15.68 20.72 20.97
N LEU A 577 16.76 21.44 20.67
CA LEU A 577 17.77 21.01 19.71
C LEU A 577 18.26 19.58 20.01
N ASP A 578 18.15 18.71 19.03
CA ASP A 578 18.46 17.29 19.17
C ASP A 578 19.74 16.83 18.46
N PRO A 579 20.00 17.18 17.17
CA PRO A 579 21.15 16.62 16.46
C PRO A 579 22.49 17.11 17.02
N PRO A 580 23.56 16.37 16.78
CA PRO A 580 24.91 16.80 17.12
C PRO A 580 25.30 18.04 16.31
N LEU A 581 26.13 18.89 16.89
CA LEU A 581 26.48 20.19 16.30
C LEU A 581 27.22 20.08 14.96
N HIS A 582 27.96 19.01 14.73
CA HIS A 582 28.70 18.82 13.46
C HIS A 582 27.79 18.68 12.24
N GLU A 583 26.52 18.30 12.40
CA GLU A 583 25.55 18.24 11.26
C GLU A 583 25.31 19.61 10.60
N PHE A 584 25.56 20.68 11.32
CA PHE A 584 25.48 22.04 10.78
C PHE A 584 26.76 22.52 10.13
N LEU A 585 27.85 21.75 10.19
CA LEU A 585 29.13 22.09 9.63
C LEU A 585 29.36 21.45 8.26
N PRO A 586 30.28 21.99 7.44
CA PRO A 586 30.68 21.33 6.20
C PRO A 586 31.29 19.95 6.46
N LYS A 587 31.15 19.04 5.51
CA LYS A 587 31.77 17.72 5.61
C LYS A 587 33.31 17.84 5.63
N ARG A 588 33.94 17.03 6.45
CA ARG A 588 35.39 17.00 6.61
C ARG A 588 36.12 16.80 5.27
N GLU A 589 35.62 15.83 4.49
CA GLU A 589 36.19 15.46 3.19
C GLU A 589 36.10 16.62 2.18
N GLU A 590 35.00 17.35 2.16
CA GLU A 590 34.82 18.52 1.29
C GLU A 590 35.80 19.63 1.64
N LEU A 591 35.98 19.92 2.94
CA LEU A 591 36.96 20.89 3.40
C LEU A 591 38.41 20.49 3.05
N MET A 592 38.72 19.19 3.19
CA MET A 592 40.07 18.69 2.81
C MET A 592 40.35 18.87 1.33
N VAL A 593 39.35 18.60 0.45
CA VAL A 593 39.48 18.82 -1.00
C VAL A 593 39.61 20.30 -1.33
N GLU A 594 38.84 21.17 -0.69
CA GLU A 594 38.92 22.62 -0.88
C GLU A 594 40.28 23.15 -0.46
N ILE A 595 40.80 22.73 0.68
CA ILE A 595 42.16 23.10 1.18
C ILE A 595 43.24 22.65 0.20
N ALA A 596 43.19 21.40 -0.23
CA ALA A 596 44.14 20.86 -1.21
C ALA A 596 44.12 21.63 -2.54
N GLY A 597 42.91 22.00 -3.00
CA GLY A 597 42.75 22.85 -4.18
C GLY A 597 43.33 24.25 -4.04
N LEU A 598 43.12 24.90 -2.88
CA LEU A 598 43.70 26.21 -2.58
C LEU A 598 45.24 26.15 -2.46
N GLU A 599 45.75 25.07 -1.89
CA GLU A 599 47.20 24.83 -1.81
C GLU A 599 47.81 24.61 -3.18
N ALA A 600 47.24 23.77 -4.02
CA ALA A 600 47.72 23.45 -5.37
C ALA A 600 47.71 24.66 -6.30
N THR A 601 46.68 25.50 -6.20
CA THR A 601 46.54 26.72 -7.03
C THR A 601 47.24 27.93 -6.48
N ARG A 602 47.95 27.82 -5.32
CA ARG A 602 48.49 28.96 -4.56
C ARG A 602 47.47 30.07 -4.33
N GLY A 603 46.21 29.65 -4.02
CA GLY A 603 45.05 30.53 -3.81
C GLY A 603 45.24 31.51 -2.63
N ASP A 604 44.11 32.18 -2.29
CA ASP A 604 44.08 33.17 -1.22
C ASP A 604 44.56 32.55 0.13
N ARG A 605 45.67 33.06 0.67
CA ARG A 605 46.24 32.62 1.94
C ARG A 605 45.31 32.83 3.14
N ALA A 606 44.50 33.89 3.14
CA ALA A 606 43.58 34.19 4.23
C ALA A 606 42.43 33.15 4.23
N LEU A 607 41.87 32.85 3.07
CA LEU A 607 40.86 31.82 2.88
C LEU A 607 41.40 30.42 3.24
N LEU A 608 42.64 30.09 2.84
CA LEU A 608 43.28 28.83 3.18
C LEU A 608 43.40 28.66 4.71
N GLU A 609 43.85 29.71 5.40
CA GLU A 609 44.02 29.69 6.85
C GLU A 609 42.64 29.58 7.57
N GLU A 610 41.63 30.27 7.04
CA GLU A 610 40.23 30.14 7.52
C GLU A 610 39.72 28.71 7.37
N LYS A 611 39.90 28.09 6.19
CA LYS A 611 39.45 26.72 5.94
C LYS A 611 40.21 25.71 6.80
N ARG A 612 41.51 25.90 7.04
CA ARG A 612 42.31 25.05 7.96
C ARG A 612 41.80 25.16 9.40
N LYS A 613 41.48 26.36 9.90
CA LYS A 613 40.90 26.55 11.23
C LYS A 613 39.51 25.88 11.33
N LEU A 614 38.72 25.99 10.28
CA LEU A 614 37.41 25.33 10.20
C LEU A 614 37.57 23.80 10.22
N LEU A 615 38.49 23.24 9.41
CA LEU A 615 38.77 21.80 9.39
C LEU A 615 39.24 21.31 10.76
N ALA A 616 40.17 21.98 11.41
CA ALA A 616 40.64 21.61 12.74
C ALA A 616 39.48 21.57 13.76
N ARG A 617 38.53 22.52 13.65
CA ARG A 617 37.35 22.53 14.54
C ARG A 617 36.34 21.44 14.20
N VAL A 618 36.13 21.14 12.92
CA VAL A 618 35.30 20.01 12.49
C VAL A 618 35.88 18.69 13.00
N GLU A 619 37.22 18.52 12.93
CA GLU A 619 37.93 17.33 13.46
C GLU A 619 37.81 17.21 14.98
N GLU A 620 37.88 18.32 15.71
CA GLU A 620 37.71 18.35 17.17
C GLU A 620 36.29 17.95 17.59
N LEU A 621 35.28 18.33 16.80
CA LEU A 621 33.88 18.02 17.05
C LEU A 621 33.42 16.68 16.44
N HIS A 622 34.26 16.03 15.66
CA HIS A 622 33.92 14.77 15.01
C HIS A 622 33.76 13.65 16.03
N GLU A 623 32.64 12.96 15.98
CA GLU A 623 32.33 11.81 16.81
C GLU A 623 32.27 10.54 15.95
N PHE A 624 32.80 9.42 16.43
CA PHE A 624 32.78 8.13 15.74
C PHE A 624 31.33 7.59 15.62
N ASN A 625 30.49 7.87 16.62
CA ASN A 625 29.07 7.53 16.60
C ASN A 625 28.24 8.72 17.10
N PRO A 626 27.92 9.67 16.21
CA PRO A 626 27.21 10.90 16.57
C PRO A 626 25.83 10.64 17.15
N MET A 627 25.17 9.56 16.73
CA MET A 627 23.83 9.20 17.22
C MET A 627 23.80 8.88 18.70
N LEU A 628 24.92 8.41 19.26
CA LEU A 628 25.10 8.09 20.70
C LEU A 628 26.00 9.11 21.44
N GLY A 629 26.41 10.18 20.78
CA GLY A 629 27.36 11.19 21.26
C GLY A 629 26.75 12.39 21.95
N LEU A 630 27.34 13.56 21.74
CA LEU A 630 26.95 14.85 22.34
C LEU A 630 25.81 15.49 21.56
N ARG A 631 24.62 15.08 21.85
CA ARG A 631 23.37 15.61 21.28
C ARG A 631 22.25 15.70 22.32
N GLY A 632 21.13 16.34 21.95
CA GLY A 632 19.92 16.41 22.75
C GLY A 632 20.14 17.02 24.13
N CYS A 633 19.60 16.36 25.17
CA CYS A 633 19.77 16.87 26.55
C CYS A 633 21.21 16.95 27.01
N ARG A 634 22.13 16.11 26.48
CA ARG A 634 23.56 16.15 26.81
C ARG A 634 24.19 17.45 26.35
N LEU A 635 23.84 17.88 25.12
CA LEU A 635 24.25 19.17 24.59
C LEU A 635 23.67 20.31 25.43
N GLY A 636 22.37 20.23 25.75
CA GLY A 636 21.72 21.27 26.57
C GLY A 636 22.22 21.36 28.01
N ILE A 637 22.82 20.30 28.54
CA ILE A 637 23.48 20.31 29.87
C ILE A 637 24.89 20.90 29.78
N THR A 638 25.66 20.55 28.76
CA THR A 638 27.04 21.05 28.57
C THR A 638 27.12 22.46 28.04
N MET A 639 26.07 22.89 27.27
CA MET A 639 25.94 24.24 26.71
C MET A 639 24.56 24.82 27.04
N PRO A 640 24.30 25.16 28.31
CA PRO A 640 22.96 25.58 28.78
C PRO A 640 22.44 26.85 28.14
N GLU A 641 23.31 27.68 27.58
CA GLU A 641 22.97 28.89 26.84
C GLU A 641 22.12 28.59 25.59
N ILE A 642 22.31 27.44 24.93
CA ILE A 642 21.52 26.99 23.77
C ILE A 642 20.08 26.72 24.21
N THR A 643 19.90 25.91 25.26
CA THR A 643 18.57 25.65 25.85
C THR A 643 17.89 26.95 26.29
N ARG A 644 18.61 27.85 26.94
CA ARG A 644 18.07 29.16 27.40
C ARG A 644 17.57 29.99 26.23
N MET A 645 18.35 30.08 25.14
CA MET A 645 17.97 30.84 23.95
C MET A 645 16.69 30.26 23.33
N GLN A 646 16.63 28.94 23.11
CA GLN A 646 15.44 28.30 22.52
C GLN A 646 14.19 28.50 23.40
N VAL A 647 14.30 28.30 24.71
CA VAL A 647 13.18 28.50 25.64
C VAL A 647 12.71 29.95 25.65
N ARG A 648 13.63 30.93 25.58
CA ARG A 648 13.28 32.33 25.40
C ARG A 648 12.47 32.55 24.13
N ALA A 649 12.97 32.08 23.00
CA ALA A 649 12.29 32.23 21.71
C ALA A 649 10.85 31.63 21.73
N ILE A 650 10.71 30.41 22.29
CA ILE A 650 9.44 29.70 22.43
C ILE A 650 8.45 30.53 23.32
N MET A 651 8.92 30.96 24.47
CA MET A 651 8.06 31.60 25.47
C MET A 651 7.75 33.05 25.13
N GLU A 652 8.71 33.82 24.56
CA GLU A 652 8.47 35.15 24.05
C GLU A 652 7.40 35.17 22.99
N ALA A 653 7.49 34.22 22.00
CA ALA A 653 6.44 34.05 20.98
C ALA A 653 5.08 33.69 21.59
N ALA A 654 5.05 32.78 22.57
CA ALA A 654 3.82 32.37 23.23
C ALA A 654 3.20 33.51 24.05
N CYS A 655 4.02 34.33 24.71
CA CYS A 655 3.56 35.50 25.49
C CYS A 655 2.99 36.59 24.58
N GLU A 656 3.55 36.80 23.40
CA GLU A 656 2.97 37.73 22.41
C GLU A 656 1.59 37.30 21.95
N ILE A 657 1.40 36.01 21.60
CA ILE A 657 0.11 35.44 21.23
C ILE A 657 -0.91 35.59 22.40
N ALA A 658 -0.43 35.36 23.63
CA ALA A 658 -1.28 35.53 24.82
C ALA A 658 -1.70 37.01 25.04
N ARG A 659 -0.82 37.97 24.74
CA ARG A 659 -1.13 39.41 24.77
C ARG A 659 -2.20 39.82 23.75
N GLU A 660 -2.22 39.13 22.59
CA GLU A 660 -3.27 39.29 21.59
C GLU A 660 -4.62 38.70 22.05
N GLY A 661 -4.73 38.18 23.26
CA GLY A 661 -5.94 37.55 23.79
C GLY A 661 -6.21 36.15 23.19
N LYS A 662 -5.27 35.58 22.47
CA LYS A 662 -5.40 34.29 21.83
C LYS A 662 -4.91 33.16 22.74
N LYS A 663 -5.61 32.02 22.70
CA LYS A 663 -5.26 30.85 23.51
C LYS A 663 -4.14 30.05 22.84
N ILE A 664 -3.10 29.74 23.59
CA ILE A 664 -1.99 28.87 23.18
C ILE A 664 -1.61 27.95 24.35
N VAL A 665 -1.07 26.76 23.99
CA VAL A 665 -0.61 25.75 24.96
C VAL A 665 0.76 25.26 24.52
N PRO A 666 1.85 25.92 24.90
CA PRO A 666 3.21 25.48 24.64
C PRO A 666 3.53 24.22 25.44
N GLU A 667 4.17 23.26 24.77
CA GLU A 667 4.73 22.04 25.37
C GLU A 667 6.20 21.94 24.97
N ILE A 668 7.10 22.09 25.94
CA ILE A 668 8.56 22.06 25.72
C ILE A 668 9.05 20.64 25.98
N MET A 669 9.65 20.03 24.97
CA MET A 669 10.09 18.63 24.97
C MET A 669 11.61 18.51 24.97
N VAL A 670 12.14 17.90 26.01
CA VAL A 670 13.58 17.61 26.14
C VAL A 670 13.88 16.28 25.42
N PRO A 671 14.74 16.27 24.39
CA PRO A 671 15.09 15.03 23.68
C PRO A 671 16.17 14.23 24.42
N LEU A 672 16.27 12.92 24.09
CA LEU A 672 17.37 12.01 24.44
C LEU A 672 17.65 11.84 25.94
N VAL A 673 16.63 12.02 26.77
CA VAL A 673 16.77 11.83 28.22
C VAL A 673 16.90 10.34 28.54
N GLY A 674 17.97 9.98 29.23
CA GLY A 674 18.24 8.61 29.72
C GLY A 674 18.11 8.50 31.24
N MET A 675 18.20 9.62 31.98
CA MET A 675 18.23 9.63 33.45
C MET A 675 17.33 10.75 34.01
N VAL A 676 16.75 10.49 35.19
CA VAL A 676 15.95 11.49 35.90
C VAL A 676 16.72 12.76 36.23
N THR A 677 18.01 12.64 36.48
CA THR A 677 18.91 13.78 36.77
C THR A 677 19.11 14.68 35.57
N GLU A 678 19.21 14.13 34.35
CA GLU A 678 19.22 14.89 33.10
C GLU A 678 17.91 15.64 32.90
N MET A 679 16.77 14.94 33.12
CA MET A 679 15.46 15.58 33.02
C MET A 679 15.29 16.71 34.04
N ARG A 680 15.73 16.50 35.27
CA ARG A 680 15.65 17.53 36.31
C ARG A 680 16.49 18.75 35.93
N ALA A 681 17.76 18.57 35.57
CA ALA A 681 18.65 19.67 35.19
C ALA A 681 18.06 20.50 34.03
N GLN A 682 17.55 19.85 32.99
CA GLN A 682 16.95 20.57 31.88
C GLN A 682 15.61 21.21 32.27
N LYS A 683 14.74 20.52 32.99
CA LYS A 683 13.47 21.09 33.47
C LYS A 683 13.67 22.35 34.31
N ASP A 684 14.62 22.33 35.23
CA ASP A 684 14.91 23.47 36.12
C ASP A 684 15.36 24.68 35.32
N LEU A 685 16.23 24.50 34.32
CA LEU A 685 16.66 25.54 33.39
C LEU A 685 15.49 26.07 32.56
N VAL A 686 14.69 25.17 31.98
CA VAL A 686 13.50 25.53 31.18
C VAL A 686 12.52 26.32 32.01
N ARG A 687 12.18 25.86 33.24
CA ARG A 687 11.24 26.53 34.13
C ARG A 687 11.73 27.92 34.52
N LYS A 688 12.97 28.01 34.96
CA LYS A 688 13.56 29.30 35.32
C LYS A 688 13.47 30.29 34.15
N THR A 689 13.89 29.90 32.99
CA THR A 689 13.88 30.78 31.81
C THR A 689 12.45 31.15 31.38
N ALA A 690 11.54 30.16 31.33
CA ALA A 690 10.15 30.41 30.95
C ALA A 690 9.43 31.35 31.93
N ASP A 691 9.61 31.17 33.25
CA ASP A 691 8.96 31.97 34.27
C ASP A 691 9.51 33.41 34.28
N GLU A 692 10.81 33.62 34.02
CA GLU A 692 11.42 34.94 33.81
C GLU A 692 10.76 35.66 32.61
N VAL A 693 10.57 34.99 31.47
CA VAL A 693 9.92 35.56 30.27
C VAL A 693 8.46 35.88 30.56
N ILE A 694 7.69 34.97 31.18
CA ILE A 694 6.28 35.19 31.53
C ILE A 694 6.15 36.41 32.43
N LYS A 695 7.01 36.56 33.44
CA LYS A 695 7.06 37.71 34.36
C LYS A 695 7.36 39.00 33.58
N GLN A 696 8.36 38.99 32.71
CA GLN A 696 8.74 40.14 31.88
C GLN A 696 7.59 40.59 30.96
N TYR A 697 6.85 39.68 30.38
CA TYR A 697 5.71 39.98 29.52
C TYR A 697 4.42 40.34 30.30
N GLY A 698 4.34 40.05 31.61
CA GLY A 698 3.19 40.35 32.45
C GLY A 698 1.93 39.59 32.09
N VAL A 699 2.06 38.36 31.54
CA VAL A 699 0.94 37.54 31.08
C VAL A 699 0.73 36.32 31.99
N LYS A 700 -0.47 35.72 31.95
CA LYS A 700 -0.75 34.42 32.57
C LYS A 700 -0.74 33.34 31.48
N LEU A 701 0.28 32.55 31.44
CA LEU A 701 0.44 31.49 30.44
C LEU A 701 0.75 30.15 31.12
N LYS A 702 -0.01 29.10 30.75
CA LYS A 702 0.26 27.72 31.17
C LYS A 702 1.06 27.01 30.07
N TYR A 703 2.10 26.31 30.45
CA TYR A 703 2.92 25.50 29.59
C TYR A 703 3.28 24.18 30.27
N LEU A 704 3.71 23.18 29.50
CA LEU A 704 4.14 21.89 30.01
C LEU A 704 5.61 21.66 29.65
N VAL A 705 6.32 20.97 30.54
CA VAL A 705 7.69 20.50 30.30
C VAL A 705 7.68 18.97 30.39
N GLY A 706 8.11 18.32 29.32
CA GLY A 706 8.15 16.86 29.22
C GLY A 706 9.35 16.38 28.44
N THR A 707 9.38 15.11 28.12
CA THR A 707 10.51 14.50 27.44
C THR A 707 10.09 13.54 26.36
N MET A 708 11.00 13.29 25.42
CA MET A 708 10.92 12.18 24.51
C MET A 708 11.43 10.91 25.22
N ILE A 709 10.62 9.85 25.18
CA ILE A 709 11.05 8.51 25.60
C ILE A 709 11.48 7.77 24.32
N GLU A 710 12.77 7.70 24.13
CA GLU A 710 13.36 7.19 22.87
C GLU A 710 14.60 6.31 23.08
N LEU A 711 15.00 6.17 24.36
CA LEU A 711 16.04 5.24 24.75
C LEU A 711 15.44 4.08 25.57
N PRO A 712 15.89 2.83 25.37
CA PRO A 712 15.45 1.70 26.20
C PRO A 712 15.62 1.95 27.70
N ARG A 713 16.73 2.59 28.13
CA ARG A 713 16.96 2.95 29.52
C ARG A 713 15.87 3.91 30.04
N ALA A 714 15.49 4.92 29.24
CA ALA A 714 14.44 5.84 29.63
C ALA A 714 13.10 5.12 29.82
N ALA A 715 12.78 4.18 28.92
CA ALA A 715 11.56 3.38 29.01
C ALA A 715 11.51 2.53 30.30
N VAL A 716 12.61 1.85 30.64
CA VAL A 716 12.73 1.02 31.85
C VAL A 716 12.65 1.87 33.13
N THR A 717 13.19 3.07 33.11
CA THR A 717 13.21 3.98 34.29
C THR A 717 12.15 5.07 34.22
N ALA A 718 11.14 4.94 33.37
CA ALA A 718 10.13 5.96 33.08
C ALA A 718 9.39 6.44 34.34
N GLY A 719 9.14 5.58 35.33
CA GLY A 719 8.56 5.97 36.59
C GLY A 719 9.37 6.99 37.38
N GLN A 720 10.72 6.93 37.29
CA GLN A 720 11.58 7.95 37.90
C GLN A 720 11.50 9.27 37.10
N ILE A 721 11.56 9.18 35.78
CA ILE A 721 11.49 10.37 34.89
C ILE A 721 10.13 11.07 35.01
N ALA A 722 9.02 10.34 35.23
CA ALA A 722 7.68 10.90 35.40
C ALA A 722 7.53 11.78 36.66
N LYS A 723 8.44 11.69 37.63
CA LYS A 723 8.46 12.62 38.75
C LYS A 723 8.75 14.05 38.29
N GLU A 724 9.53 14.18 37.24
CA GLU A 724 9.99 15.48 36.72
C GLU A 724 9.22 15.89 35.45
N ALA A 725 8.89 14.95 34.58
CA ALA A 725 8.20 15.21 33.32
C ALA A 725 6.68 15.27 33.46
N GLU A 726 6.02 16.18 32.75
CA GLU A 726 4.56 16.33 32.72
C GLU A 726 3.92 15.63 31.53
N PHE A 727 4.70 15.27 30.52
CA PHE A 727 4.28 14.44 29.41
C PHE A 727 5.44 13.58 28.89
N PHE A 728 5.08 12.47 28.28
CA PHE A 728 5.97 11.62 27.48
C PHE A 728 5.52 11.62 26.04
N SER A 729 6.48 11.76 25.12
CA SER A 729 6.30 11.49 23.70
C SER A 729 7.25 10.38 23.29
N PHE A 730 6.72 9.27 22.78
CA PHE A 730 7.56 8.17 22.33
C PHE A 730 8.22 8.49 20.99
N GLY A 731 9.55 8.62 20.99
CA GLY A 731 10.38 8.79 19.81
C GLY A 731 10.78 7.43 19.24
N THR A 732 9.85 6.81 18.54
CA THR A 732 10.00 5.41 18.13
C THR A 732 11.08 5.17 17.08
N ASN A 733 11.54 6.20 16.37
CA ASN A 733 12.67 6.06 15.45
C ASN A 733 13.95 5.66 16.21
N ASP A 734 14.38 6.49 17.17
CA ASP A 734 15.55 6.24 18.00
C ASP A 734 15.35 5.03 18.91
N MET A 735 14.12 4.83 19.43
CA MET A 735 13.81 3.65 20.25
C MET A 735 13.95 2.35 19.46
N THR A 736 13.46 2.29 18.22
CA THR A 736 13.64 1.13 17.34
C THR A 736 15.11 0.91 17.04
N GLN A 737 15.82 1.98 16.62
CA GLN A 737 17.25 1.93 16.35
C GLN A 737 18.06 1.34 17.52
N THR A 738 17.82 1.86 18.72
CA THR A 738 18.58 1.46 19.91
C THR A 738 18.16 0.11 20.48
N THR A 739 16.91 -0.30 20.29
CA THR A 739 16.39 -1.60 20.74
C THR A 739 16.89 -2.73 19.86
N TYR A 740 16.88 -2.54 18.53
CA TYR A 740 17.40 -3.52 17.58
C TYR A 740 18.93 -3.46 17.42
N GLY A 741 19.57 -2.35 17.77
CA GLY A 741 20.96 -2.09 17.44
C GLY A 741 21.16 -1.86 15.92
N PHE A 742 20.14 -1.41 15.21
CA PHE A 742 20.18 -1.11 13.77
C PHE A 742 20.37 0.38 13.57
N SER A 743 21.28 0.77 12.67
CA SER A 743 21.31 2.16 12.18
C SER A 743 20.18 2.36 11.17
N ARG A 744 19.32 3.33 11.39
CA ARG A 744 18.22 3.64 10.48
C ARG A 744 18.71 3.95 9.06
N ASP A 745 19.82 4.67 8.96
CA ASP A 745 20.35 5.14 7.69
C ASP A 745 21.07 4.02 6.91
N ASP A 746 21.62 3.02 7.62
CA ASP A 746 22.39 1.93 7.02
C ASP A 746 21.62 0.62 6.90
N ALA A 747 20.53 0.48 7.63
CA ALA A 747 19.82 -0.80 7.79
C ALA A 747 19.06 -1.24 6.53
N ALA A 748 18.72 -0.35 5.62
CA ALA A 748 17.90 -0.64 4.45
C ALA A 748 18.42 -1.85 3.65
N LYS A 749 19.72 -1.97 3.48
CA LYS A 749 20.37 -3.06 2.70
C LYS A 749 20.11 -4.44 3.29
N PHE A 750 20.30 -4.62 4.59
CA PHE A 750 20.12 -5.92 5.22
C PHE A 750 18.67 -6.19 5.68
N ILE A 751 17.87 -5.15 6.01
CA ILE A 751 16.45 -5.31 6.33
C ILE A 751 15.71 -5.92 5.15
N GLN A 752 15.96 -5.44 3.93
CA GLN A 752 15.35 -6.02 2.74
C GLN A 752 15.73 -7.49 2.57
N PHE A 753 16.99 -7.83 2.77
CA PHE A 753 17.45 -9.23 2.76
C PHE A 753 16.68 -10.06 3.81
N TYR A 754 16.56 -9.58 5.05
CA TYR A 754 15.86 -10.26 6.14
C TYR A 754 14.37 -10.50 5.84
N MET A 755 13.72 -9.59 5.11
CA MET A 755 12.32 -9.70 4.70
C MET A 755 12.09 -10.62 3.50
N THR A 756 13.14 -10.96 2.77
CA THR A 756 13.05 -11.77 1.54
C THR A 756 13.81 -13.10 1.63
N THR A 757 14.36 -13.44 2.78
CA THR A 757 15.16 -14.67 2.98
C THR A 757 14.41 -15.93 2.53
N ALA A 758 13.10 -15.98 2.72
CA ALA A 758 12.25 -17.10 2.29
C ALA A 758 12.21 -17.30 0.76
N ASP A 759 12.55 -16.27 -0.02
CA ASP A 759 12.55 -16.31 -1.48
C ASP A 759 13.94 -16.58 -2.08
N LEU A 760 14.97 -16.69 -1.24
CA LEU A 760 16.36 -16.86 -1.64
C LEU A 760 16.85 -18.28 -1.47
N CYS A 761 17.83 -18.66 -2.28
CA CYS A 761 18.53 -19.92 -2.11
C CYS A 761 19.34 -19.90 -0.79
N PRO A 762 19.15 -20.87 0.13
CA PRO A 762 19.89 -20.86 1.39
C PRO A 762 21.40 -21.10 1.24
N ASN A 763 21.86 -21.59 0.10
CA ASN A 763 23.27 -21.86 -0.16
C ASN A 763 24.03 -20.65 -0.77
N CYS A 764 23.45 -19.97 -1.78
CA CYS A 764 24.12 -18.86 -2.48
C CYS A 764 23.38 -17.54 -2.45
N HIS A 765 22.25 -17.47 -1.78
CA HIS A 765 21.38 -16.30 -1.64
C HIS A 765 20.84 -15.73 -2.98
N SER A 766 20.94 -16.49 -4.07
CA SER A 766 20.35 -16.09 -5.34
C SER A 766 18.82 -16.17 -5.28
N SER A 767 18.15 -15.20 -5.89
CA SER A 767 16.69 -15.22 -6.12
C SER A 767 16.25 -16.14 -7.26
N GLU A 768 17.20 -16.69 -8.02
CA GLU A 768 16.94 -17.57 -9.14
C GLU A 768 16.63 -19.01 -8.70
N VAL A 769 15.61 -19.17 -7.90
CA VAL A 769 15.14 -20.47 -7.44
C VAL A 769 14.03 -20.97 -8.37
N ASP A 770 14.24 -22.15 -8.97
CA ASP A 770 13.17 -22.83 -9.68
C ASP A 770 12.18 -23.42 -8.66
N LYS A 771 11.04 -22.76 -8.55
CA LYS A 771 9.99 -23.13 -7.57
C LYS A 771 9.28 -24.46 -7.89
N LYS A 772 9.48 -25.05 -9.09
CA LYS A 772 8.92 -26.36 -9.43
C LYS A 772 9.80 -27.50 -8.94
N THR A 773 11.09 -27.32 -9.07
CA THR A 773 12.08 -28.33 -8.67
C THR A 773 12.71 -28.03 -7.30
N ASN A 774 12.39 -26.89 -6.70
CA ASN A 774 13.06 -26.34 -5.53
C ASN A 774 14.58 -26.30 -5.69
N THR A 775 15.07 -26.05 -6.91
CA THR A 775 16.49 -26.05 -7.23
C THR A 775 16.93 -24.63 -7.59
N CYS A 776 18.02 -24.20 -7.01
CA CYS A 776 18.63 -22.94 -7.37
C CYS A 776 19.29 -23.03 -8.74
N ARG A 777 18.91 -22.16 -9.68
CA ARG A 777 19.49 -22.11 -11.02
C ARG A 777 20.94 -21.61 -11.04
N SER A 778 21.31 -20.79 -10.05
CA SER A 778 22.65 -20.20 -9.96
C SER A 778 23.69 -21.17 -9.40
N CYS A 779 23.33 -22.05 -8.43
CA CYS A 779 24.29 -22.94 -7.79
C CYS A 779 23.90 -24.43 -7.79
N GLY A 780 22.74 -24.80 -8.34
CA GLY A 780 22.26 -26.18 -8.40
C GLY A 780 21.78 -26.77 -7.06
N PHE A 781 21.76 -25.98 -5.97
CA PHE A 781 21.34 -26.48 -4.65
C PHE A 781 19.85 -26.81 -4.64
N VAL A 782 19.52 -28.01 -4.17
CA VAL A 782 18.13 -28.46 -3.99
C VAL A 782 17.65 -28.06 -2.59
N ILE A 783 16.62 -27.23 -2.53
CA ILE A 783 16.07 -26.70 -1.29
C ILE A 783 15.09 -27.72 -0.72
N THR A 784 15.49 -28.41 0.33
CA THR A 784 14.68 -29.42 1.02
C THR A 784 13.70 -28.80 2.04
N GLU A 785 14.10 -27.68 2.65
CA GLU A 785 13.26 -26.89 3.55
C GLU A 785 13.32 -25.41 3.13
N GLN A 786 12.17 -24.79 2.93
CA GLN A 786 12.15 -23.35 2.61
C GLN A 786 12.47 -22.54 3.86
N PRO A 787 13.46 -21.64 3.82
CA PRO A 787 13.75 -20.76 4.92
C PRO A 787 12.57 -19.82 5.19
N ALA A 788 12.33 -19.47 6.44
CA ALA A 788 11.42 -18.39 6.79
C ALA A 788 12.13 -17.04 6.64
N ASN A 789 11.38 -15.97 6.46
CA ASN A 789 11.94 -14.62 6.58
C ASN A 789 12.45 -14.41 8.00
N ILE A 790 13.59 -13.73 8.14
CA ILE A 790 14.18 -13.40 9.44
C ILE A 790 13.30 -12.37 10.16
N ILE A 791 12.74 -11.43 9.42
CA ILE A 791 11.74 -10.48 9.91
C ILE A 791 10.54 -10.43 8.95
N GLU A 792 9.36 -10.23 9.47
CA GLU A 792 8.12 -10.20 8.68
C GLU A 792 7.84 -8.83 8.06
N PHE A 793 8.35 -7.76 8.65
CA PHE A 793 8.10 -6.37 8.24
C PHE A 793 9.29 -5.46 8.62
N ASP A 794 9.37 -4.32 7.97
CA ASP A 794 10.33 -3.27 8.31
C ASP A 794 9.98 -2.63 9.66
N PRO A 795 10.82 -2.77 10.71
CA PRO A 795 10.55 -2.25 12.04
C PRO A 795 10.61 -0.71 12.12
N PHE A 796 11.10 -0.02 11.10
CA PHE A 796 11.04 1.44 10.99
C PHE A 796 9.75 1.94 10.32
N ALA A 797 9.07 1.11 9.53
CA ALA A 797 7.80 1.44 8.88
C ALA A 797 6.58 1.10 9.77
N THR A 798 6.59 -0.08 10.39
CA THR A 798 5.55 -0.57 11.30
C THR A 798 6.18 -0.91 12.66
N LEU A 799 5.52 -0.51 13.74
CA LEU A 799 6.03 -0.70 15.09
C LEU A 799 6.17 -2.19 15.43
N ASP A 800 7.36 -2.58 15.83
CA ASP A 800 7.58 -3.84 16.54
C ASP A 800 6.85 -3.83 17.88
N GLN A 801 5.77 -4.59 17.97
CA GLN A 801 4.91 -4.61 19.17
C GLN A 801 5.46 -5.48 20.28
N GLU A 802 6.40 -6.38 19.99
CA GLU A 802 6.98 -7.33 20.96
C GLU A 802 8.16 -6.71 21.72
N GLY A 803 9.14 -6.13 21.03
CA GLY A 803 10.31 -5.49 21.65
C GLY A 803 10.05 -4.02 21.97
N VAL A 804 9.98 -3.17 20.94
CA VAL A 804 9.79 -1.70 21.10
C VAL A 804 8.46 -1.39 21.77
N GLY A 805 7.40 -2.08 21.35
CA GLY A 805 6.05 -1.92 21.92
C GLY A 805 5.98 -2.39 23.38
N TYR A 806 6.76 -3.41 23.78
CA TYR A 806 6.85 -3.79 25.17
C TYR A 806 7.45 -2.66 26.02
N LEU A 807 8.54 -2.05 25.57
CA LEU A 807 9.17 -0.90 26.24
C LEU A 807 8.20 0.28 26.35
N MET A 808 7.47 0.61 25.29
CA MET A 808 6.45 1.65 25.32
C MET A 808 5.36 1.38 26.34
N ARG A 809 4.86 0.14 26.42
CA ARG A 809 3.84 -0.26 27.39
C ARG A 809 4.37 -0.15 28.83
N LEU A 810 5.59 -0.64 29.06
CA LEU A 810 6.26 -0.53 30.36
C LEU A 810 6.35 0.94 30.81
N ALA A 811 6.83 1.82 29.92
CA ALA A 811 6.98 3.24 30.20
C ALA A 811 5.63 3.92 30.43
N ALA A 812 4.59 3.60 29.64
CA ALA A 812 3.25 4.14 29.80
C ALA A 812 2.65 3.78 31.16
N VAL A 813 2.76 2.53 31.57
CA VAL A 813 2.26 2.06 32.88
C VAL A 813 3.05 2.70 34.02
N ALA A 814 4.38 2.67 33.98
CA ALA A 814 5.24 3.25 35.01
C ALA A 814 5.03 4.76 35.14
N GLY A 815 4.88 5.46 34.01
CA GLY A 815 4.58 6.90 33.99
C GLY A 815 3.26 7.21 34.67
N ARG A 816 2.17 6.52 34.32
CA ARG A 816 0.83 6.75 34.93
C ARG A 816 0.74 6.32 36.39
N ASN A 817 1.47 5.30 36.81
CA ASN A 817 1.54 4.93 38.23
C ASN A 817 2.21 5.99 39.08
N THR A 818 3.18 6.71 38.53
CA THR A 818 3.89 7.81 39.22
C THR A 818 3.12 9.13 39.15
N ARG A 819 2.60 9.46 37.95
CA ARG A 819 1.83 10.68 37.69
C ARG A 819 0.56 10.32 36.93
N LYS A 820 -0.58 10.23 37.65
CA LYS A 820 -1.87 9.77 37.08
C LYS A 820 -2.29 10.54 35.81
N ASN A 821 -2.00 11.84 35.75
CA ASN A 821 -2.39 12.73 34.65
C ASN A 821 -1.25 13.01 33.66
N ILE A 822 -0.20 12.20 33.64
CA ILE A 822 0.86 12.35 32.66
C ILE A 822 0.26 12.17 31.26
N LYS A 823 0.54 13.11 30.37
CA LYS A 823 0.12 13.03 28.98
C LYS A 823 1.06 12.09 28.21
N LEU A 824 0.51 11.15 27.48
CA LEU A 824 1.26 10.15 26.72
C LEU A 824 0.95 10.26 25.24
N GLY A 825 1.98 10.35 24.40
CA GLY A 825 1.81 10.37 22.96
C GLY A 825 2.98 9.71 22.23
N ILE A 826 2.87 9.64 20.92
CA ILE A 826 3.91 9.15 20.00
C ILE A 826 4.14 10.19 18.91
N CYS A 827 5.37 10.38 18.50
CA CYS A 827 5.74 11.33 17.45
C CYS A 827 6.72 10.78 16.41
N GLY A 828 7.17 9.53 16.55
CA GLY A 828 7.95 8.84 15.52
C GLY A 828 7.11 8.51 14.27
N GLU A 829 7.74 7.97 13.25
CA GLU A 829 7.10 7.63 11.96
C GLU A 829 5.90 6.70 12.14
N HIS A 830 5.96 5.80 13.11
CA HIS A 830 4.88 4.88 13.47
C HIS A 830 3.57 5.57 13.90
N GLY A 831 3.61 6.85 14.28
CA GLY A 831 2.40 7.62 14.60
C GLY A 831 1.41 7.79 13.44
N GLY A 832 1.84 7.53 12.22
CA GLY A 832 1.00 7.52 11.01
C GLY A 832 0.65 6.13 10.49
N ASP A 833 1.20 5.05 11.06
CA ASP A 833 0.94 3.69 10.63
C ASP A 833 -0.31 3.11 11.33
N PRO A 834 -1.29 2.56 10.58
CA PRO A 834 -2.54 2.07 11.15
C PRO A 834 -2.39 0.97 12.21
N ALA A 835 -1.46 0.01 12.03
CA ALA A 835 -1.22 -1.07 12.99
C ALA A 835 -0.61 -0.54 14.30
N SER A 836 0.32 0.38 14.17
CA SER A 836 0.96 1.08 15.29
C SER A 836 -0.03 1.97 16.05
N ILE A 837 -0.95 2.64 15.37
CA ILE A 837 -2.03 3.45 15.99
C ILE A 837 -2.98 2.56 16.79
N GLU A 838 -3.32 1.37 16.27
CA GLU A 838 -4.14 0.39 17.00
C GLU A 838 -3.42 -0.07 18.29
N PHE A 839 -2.11 -0.30 18.21
CA PHE A 839 -1.29 -0.62 19.37
C PHE A 839 -1.27 0.54 20.39
N CYS A 840 -1.04 1.78 19.94
CA CYS A 840 -1.07 2.97 20.79
C CYS A 840 -2.41 3.14 21.53
N HIS A 841 -3.52 2.84 20.84
CA HIS A 841 -4.84 2.81 21.45
C HIS A 841 -4.93 1.76 22.56
N ARG A 842 -4.40 0.54 22.33
CA ARG A 842 -4.46 -0.56 23.30
C ARG A 842 -3.66 -0.28 24.58
N ILE A 843 -2.48 0.32 24.45
CA ILE A 843 -1.65 0.68 25.62
C ILE A 843 -2.07 1.99 26.30
N GLY A 844 -3.11 2.65 25.81
CA GLY A 844 -3.76 3.79 26.46
C GLY A 844 -3.08 5.13 26.24
N LEU A 845 -2.43 5.38 25.11
CA LEU A 845 -1.93 6.71 24.79
C LEU A 845 -3.07 7.73 24.64
N ASP A 846 -2.75 9.01 24.82
CA ASP A 846 -3.69 10.12 24.68
C ASP A 846 -3.73 10.66 23.25
N TYR A 847 -2.59 10.65 22.54
CA TYR A 847 -2.51 11.12 21.17
C TYR A 847 -1.46 10.35 20.33
N VAL A 848 -1.63 10.42 19.02
CA VAL A 848 -0.62 10.07 18.03
C VAL A 848 -0.30 11.30 17.19
N SER A 849 0.96 11.41 16.73
CA SER A 849 1.42 12.50 15.88
C SER A 849 2.10 11.96 14.65
N CYS A 850 1.77 12.49 13.48
CA CYS A 850 2.25 12.01 12.20
C CYS A 850 2.47 13.18 11.22
N SER A 851 3.04 12.92 10.04
CA SER A 851 3.13 13.93 9.00
C SER A 851 1.75 14.47 8.60
N PRO A 852 1.63 15.72 8.13
CA PRO A 852 0.33 16.35 7.84
C PRO A 852 -0.58 15.53 6.95
N TYR A 853 -0.05 14.92 5.89
CA TYR A 853 -0.81 14.11 4.93
C TYR A 853 -1.24 12.74 5.49
N ARG A 854 -0.68 12.28 6.61
CA ARG A 854 -1.12 11.06 7.31
C ARG A 854 -2.21 11.32 8.35
N VAL A 855 -2.51 12.57 8.68
CA VAL A 855 -3.57 12.93 9.64
C VAL A 855 -4.93 12.30 9.30
N PRO A 856 -5.44 12.32 8.06
CA PRO A 856 -6.71 11.67 7.72
C PRO A 856 -6.68 10.16 7.92
N ILE A 857 -5.56 9.52 7.57
CA ILE A 857 -5.32 8.08 7.75
C ILE A 857 -5.37 7.73 9.24
N ALA A 858 -4.66 8.50 10.05
CA ALA A 858 -4.59 8.31 11.50
C ALA A 858 -5.96 8.50 12.19
N ARG A 859 -6.78 9.46 11.75
CA ARG A 859 -8.15 9.68 12.23
C ARG A 859 -9.03 8.45 12.04
N LEU A 860 -8.96 7.86 10.82
CA LEU A 860 -9.73 6.64 10.51
C LEU A 860 -9.18 5.43 11.27
N ALA A 861 -7.86 5.24 11.32
CA ALA A 861 -7.22 4.14 12.04
C ALA A 861 -7.53 4.18 13.54
N ALA A 862 -7.53 5.36 14.16
CA ALA A 862 -7.90 5.52 15.57
C ALA A 862 -9.37 5.15 15.85
N ALA A 863 -10.29 5.42 14.91
CA ALA A 863 -11.68 4.98 15.01
C ALA A 863 -11.81 3.47 14.85
N HIS A 864 -11.06 2.87 13.89
CA HIS A 864 -10.98 1.41 13.75
C HIS A 864 -10.52 0.74 15.03
N ALA A 865 -9.51 1.29 15.71
CA ALA A 865 -8.99 0.75 16.95
C ALA A 865 -10.06 0.65 18.05
N VAL A 866 -10.93 1.67 18.19
CA VAL A 866 -12.06 1.64 19.12
C VAL A 866 -13.08 0.57 18.73
N LEU A 867 -13.54 0.57 17.46
CA LEU A 867 -14.61 -0.30 17.00
C LEU A 867 -14.22 -1.78 16.99
N LYS A 868 -12.96 -2.10 16.67
CA LYS A 868 -12.43 -3.46 16.74
C LYS A 868 -12.34 -3.96 18.18
N ASN A 869 -11.88 -3.10 19.10
CA ASN A 869 -11.74 -3.43 20.51
C ASN A 869 -13.11 -3.72 21.17
N ASP A 870 -14.12 -2.91 20.85
CA ASP A 870 -15.49 -3.11 21.33
C ASP A 870 -16.13 -4.40 20.82
N LYS A 871 -15.86 -4.76 19.54
CA LYS A 871 -16.31 -6.06 18.98
C LYS A 871 -15.65 -7.23 19.70
N LYS A 872 -14.35 -7.15 20.01
CA LYS A 872 -13.62 -8.17 20.73
C LYS A 872 -14.20 -8.38 22.14
N LYS A 873 -14.40 -7.31 22.90
CA LYS A 873 -15.01 -7.35 24.24
C LYS A 873 -16.44 -7.92 24.24
N LYS A 874 -17.25 -7.58 23.23
CA LYS A 874 -18.61 -8.14 23.08
C LYS A 874 -18.59 -9.62 22.74
N ARG A 875 -17.59 -10.10 22.00
CA ARG A 875 -17.43 -11.52 21.68
C ARG A 875 -16.97 -12.33 22.89
N GLU A 876 -16.01 -11.79 23.67
CA GLU A 876 -15.53 -12.41 24.92
C GLU A 876 -16.60 -12.51 26.01
N LYS A 877 -17.58 -11.57 26.02
CA LYS A 877 -18.74 -11.62 26.94
C LYS A 877 -19.85 -12.56 26.50
N ARG A 878 -19.80 -13.08 25.27
CA ARG A 878 -20.80 -14.01 24.73
C ARG A 878 -20.33 -15.48 24.75
N ILE A 879 -19.04 -15.69 24.98
CA ILE A 879 -18.44 -17.00 25.32
C ILE A 879 -18.36 -17.13 26.83
#